data_d10259d4bc065024c0fd7b43b2247691
#
_entry.id   d10259d4bc065024c0fd7b43b2247691
#
_cell.length_a   1.000
_cell.length_b   1.000
_cell.length_c   1.000
_cell.angle_alpha   90.00
_cell.angle_beta   90.00
_cell.angle_gamma   90.00
#
_symmetry.space_group_name_H-M   'P 1'
#
loop_
_entity.id
_entity.type
_entity.pdbx_description
1 polymer ?
#
loop_
_entity_poly.entity_id
_entity_poly.type
_entity_poly.pdbx_seq_one_letter_code
_entity_poly.pdbx_strand_id
1 'polypeptide(L)'
;MKSIKIDEFKNFKFLGNLHLSKNEKNLFYSVSNMNLEKNSYEHRIYKMDLETKKSFVFTNGAKESSFIELLDGSILFAGDREGKKDESDTTKFYKICTSGGEAVLDFTVPALVNTIKQINDDEFLVLANFNRTKELEKIEKESKKEEDKKENKEKIYDDSKDYLVATEIPFWGNNIGFTNEDRSRLYHFNKKTSEFIPLSDDITDIYGLELSEDKTKAVFIATTFTGKMPLVNEVKILDIKTKTVDLLTKDYSFAYANFIDSENIITVATDMKEYGINENSNIYIINIKEKSFEKIVNDNFDMCMNNSVGTDMRLTGGKGILVKEGFMYFINTEVNSSYIYRIDKNGNLERLNEKSGSIDCIDVSKDGKIYAVALKDSNLQDIYEISMEEENRISFHNDTTEYSLSEIEEINFTNDGIGFIGYVMKPVDYDPNKKYPGVLHVHGGPKTVFGKVFHHEMQFLANNGYFVFFTNPRGSDGRGKEFADIRGKYGEIDFDDLMKFTDAVIKNYPALDEEKLAIMGGSYGGFMTNWAIGHTNRFKAACSQRSISNMTSEFLLTDIGYYFIDDQISATPWNNYEKLWYHSPLKYANKAQTPTLFIHSDEDYRCWIPEGIQMFSALKYHNVPARLVMFKGENHELSRSGKPMHRIRRLKEILDWFDNYLK
;
A
#
# COMPACT_ATOMS: atom_id res chain seq x y z
N MET A 1 -28.35 -18.92 -4.13
CA MET A 1 -27.25 -17.99 -3.79
C MET A 1 -27.24 -16.83 -4.78
N LYS A 2 -26.76 -15.65 -4.39
CA LYS A 2 -26.68 -14.46 -5.24
C LYS A 2 -25.37 -14.46 -6.04
N SER A 3 -25.41 -14.05 -7.31
CA SER A 3 -24.20 -13.85 -8.09
C SER A 3 -23.45 -12.58 -7.63
N ILE A 4 -22.13 -12.61 -7.66
CA ILE A 4 -21.30 -11.42 -7.45
C ILE A 4 -21.47 -10.48 -8.65
N LYS A 5 -22.08 -9.32 -8.40
CA LYS A 5 -22.31 -8.28 -9.42
C LYS A 5 -21.15 -7.29 -9.48
N ILE A 6 -21.11 -6.52 -10.55
CA ILE A 6 -20.11 -5.50 -10.81
C ILE A 6 -19.99 -4.45 -9.69
N ASP A 7 -21.08 -4.14 -9.01
CA ASP A 7 -21.20 -3.15 -7.95
C ASP A 7 -21.38 -3.76 -6.55
N GLU A 8 -21.16 -5.08 -6.40
CA GLU A 8 -21.45 -5.79 -5.15
C GLU A 8 -20.60 -5.29 -3.99
N PHE A 9 -19.38 -4.82 -4.26
CA PHE A 9 -18.48 -4.28 -3.23
C PHE A 9 -19.04 -3.06 -2.48
N LYS A 10 -20.12 -2.43 -2.96
CA LYS A 10 -20.87 -1.39 -2.22
C LYS A 10 -21.51 -1.92 -0.94
N ASN A 11 -21.79 -3.22 -0.88
CA ASN A 11 -22.41 -3.88 0.26
C ASN A 11 -21.37 -4.36 1.29
N PHE A 12 -20.09 -4.35 0.94
CA PHE A 12 -19.00 -4.81 1.79
C PHE A 12 -18.37 -3.66 2.57
N LYS A 13 -17.81 -4.00 3.72
CA LYS A 13 -17.12 -3.07 4.62
C LYS A 13 -15.63 -3.32 4.58
N PHE A 14 -14.87 -2.23 4.62
CA PHE A 14 -13.41 -2.29 4.67
C PHE A 14 -12.97 -1.90 6.07
N LEU A 15 -12.25 -2.80 6.73
CA LEU A 15 -11.79 -2.63 8.11
C LEU A 15 -10.30 -2.26 8.12
N GLY A 16 -9.87 -1.52 9.17
CA GLY A 16 -8.47 -1.19 9.38
C GLY A 16 -8.24 -0.44 10.68
N ASN A 17 -7.00 0.01 10.92
CA ASN A 17 -6.61 0.82 12.09
C ASN A 17 -7.06 0.21 13.43
N LEU A 18 -6.82 -1.10 13.60
CA LEU A 18 -7.18 -1.82 14.81
C LEU A 18 -6.37 -1.31 16.02
N HIS A 19 -7.05 -1.07 17.14
CA HIS A 19 -6.45 -0.64 18.39
C HIS A 19 -7.16 -1.28 19.60
N LEU A 20 -6.40 -1.98 20.40
CA LEU A 20 -6.84 -2.50 21.70
C LEU A 20 -6.72 -1.39 22.76
N SER A 21 -7.83 -1.07 23.42
CA SER A 21 -7.82 -0.05 24.48
C SER A 21 -6.83 -0.39 25.60
N LYS A 22 -6.26 0.63 26.25
CA LYS A 22 -5.29 0.48 27.35
C LYS A 22 -5.81 -0.36 28.52
N ASN A 23 -7.12 -0.37 28.74
CA ASN A 23 -7.77 -1.20 29.75
C ASN A 23 -8.13 -2.61 29.25
N GLU A 24 -7.80 -2.92 27.98
CA GLU A 24 -8.00 -4.20 27.31
C GLU A 24 -9.45 -4.72 27.28
N LYS A 25 -10.42 -3.83 27.43
CA LYS A 25 -11.86 -4.18 27.41
C LYS A 25 -12.52 -3.94 26.05
N ASN A 26 -11.90 -3.13 25.20
CA ASN A 26 -12.49 -2.71 23.94
C ASN A 26 -11.49 -2.75 22.80
N LEU A 27 -11.98 -3.06 21.60
CA LEU A 27 -11.28 -2.79 20.35
C LEU A 27 -11.88 -1.56 19.67
N PHE A 28 -11.03 -0.67 19.20
CA PHE A 28 -11.40 0.42 18.30
C PHE A 28 -10.81 0.12 16.92
N TYR A 29 -11.56 0.41 15.87
CA TYR A 29 -11.13 0.18 14.50
C TYR A 29 -11.90 1.06 13.52
N SER A 30 -11.30 1.35 12.37
CA SER A 30 -12.00 2.07 11.31
C SER A 30 -12.82 1.11 10.44
N VAL A 31 -14.00 1.56 10.04
CA VAL A 31 -14.85 0.90 9.04
C VAL A 31 -15.16 1.90 7.95
N SER A 32 -14.88 1.50 6.71
CA SER A 32 -15.14 2.30 5.52
C SER A 32 -16.23 1.64 4.68
N ASN A 33 -17.17 2.46 4.20
CA ASN A 33 -18.24 2.04 3.31
C ASN A 33 -18.21 2.88 2.03
N MET A 34 -18.61 2.29 0.92
CA MET A 34 -18.80 3.04 -0.32
C MET A 34 -20.11 3.82 -0.31
N ASN A 35 -20.06 5.06 -0.73
CA ASN A 35 -21.22 5.90 -1.01
C ASN A 35 -21.26 6.19 -2.52
N LEU A 36 -22.13 5.48 -3.25
CA LEU A 36 -22.22 5.61 -4.71
C LEU A 36 -22.80 6.96 -5.15
N GLU A 37 -23.70 7.53 -4.36
CA GLU A 37 -24.32 8.83 -4.68
C GLU A 37 -23.29 9.96 -4.61
N LYS A 38 -22.41 9.92 -3.60
CA LYS A 38 -21.32 10.89 -3.43
C LYS A 38 -20.05 10.51 -4.21
N ASN A 39 -20.01 9.31 -4.79
CA ASN A 39 -18.83 8.73 -5.44
C ASN A 39 -17.58 8.80 -4.55
N SER A 40 -17.72 8.43 -3.28
CA SER A 40 -16.69 8.52 -2.24
C SER A 40 -16.83 7.42 -1.21
N TYR A 41 -15.88 7.36 -0.29
CA TYR A 41 -15.94 6.47 0.88
C TYR A 41 -16.33 7.28 2.11
N GLU A 42 -17.11 6.65 3.00
CA GLU A 42 -17.43 7.16 4.33
C GLU A 42 -16.68 6.33 5.37
N HIS A 43 -15.93 6.99 6.22
CA HIS A 43 -15.09 6.38 7.26
C HIS A 43 -15.66 6.70 8.65
N ARG A 44 -15.77 5.68 9.49
CA ARG A 44 -16.23 5.83 10.89
C ARG A 44 -15.37 4.97 11.80
N ILE A 45 -15.19 5.43 13.03
CA ILE A 45 -14.59 4.63 14.10
C ILE A 45 -15.69 3.76 14.72
N TYR A 46 -15.40 2.49 14.87
CA TYR A 46 -16.22 1.50 15.54
C TYR A 46 -15.57 1.11 16.86
N LYS A 47 -16.40 0.68 17.80
CA LYS A 47 -15.98 0.10 19.06
C LYS A 47 -16.59 -1.29 19.21
N MET A 48 -15.79 -2.26 19.62
CA MET A 48 -16.24 -3.59 20.04
C MET A 48 -15.96 -3.76 21.53
N ASP A 49 -16.95 -4.17 22.27
CA ASP A 49 -16.81 -4.64 23.64
C ASP A 49 -16.32 -6.09 23.61
N LEU A 50 -15.17 -6.38 24.23
CA LEU A 50 -14.52 -7.69 24.15
C LEU A 50 -15.18 -8.79 24.98
N GLU A 51 -15.95 -8.42 26.02
CA GLU A 51 -16.69 -9.38 26.82
C GLU A 51 -17.93 -9.88 26.08
N THR A 52 -18.69 -8.97 25.46
CA THR A 52 -19.93 -9.29 24.76
C THR A 52 -19.74 -9.57 23.27
N LYS A 53 -18.57 -9.25 22.71
CA LYS A 53 -18.24 -9.28 21.26
C LYS A 53 -19.18 -8.41 20.40
N LYS A 54 -19.88 -7.44 21.00
CA LYS A 54 -20.76 -6.54 20.27
C LYS A 54 -20.03 -5.33 19.74
N SER A 55 -20.22 -5.08 18.45
CA SER A 55 -19.69 -3.93 17.74
C SER A 55 -20.75 -2.87 17.50
N PHE A 56 -20.41 -1.61 17.65
CA PHE A 56 -21.27 -0.49 17.32
C PHE A 56 -20.49 0.70 16.75
N VAL A 57 -21.19 1.56 16.02
CA VAL A 57 -20.64 2.81 15.49
C VAL A 57 -20.28 3.71 16.67
N PHE A 58 -19.00 4.08 16.78
CA PHE A 58 -18.53 4.91 17.89
C PHE A 58 -18.52 6.40 17.51
N THR A 59 -18.18 6.73 16.26
CA THR A 59 -18.26 8.10 15.74
C THR A 59 -19.22 8.18 14.56
N ASN A 60 -19.87 9.32 14.35
CA ASN A 60 -20.88 9.50 13.31
C ASN A 60 -20.51 10.52 12.22
N GLY A 61 -19.30 11.05 12.21
CA GLY A 61 -18.76 11.82 11.09
C GLY A 61 -18.33 10.89 9.95
N ALA A 62 -18.40 11.30 8.71
CA ALA A 62 -18.14 10.42 7.56
C ALA A 62 -16.66 10.42 7.10
N LYS A 63 -15.75 11.06 7.84
CA LYS A 63 -14.33 11.25 7.46
C LYS A 63 -13.34 10.87 8.58
N GLU A 64 -13.73 9.97 9.47
CA GLU A 64 -12.99 9.64 10.70
C GLU A 64 -12.34 8.26 10.57
N SER A 65 -11.09 8.22 10.12
CA SER A 65 -10.38 6.95 9.90
C SER A 65 -9.15 6.76 10.78
N SER A 66 -8.52 7.86 11.22
CA SER A 66 -7.28 7.82 12.03
C SER A 66 -7.57 8.37 13.42
N PHE A 67 -7.09 7.66 14.45
CA PHE A 67 -7.33 8.02 15.86
C PHE A 67 -6.21 7.51 16.76
N ILE A 68 -6.12 8.08 17.95
CA ILE A 68 -5.27 7.61 19.06
C ILE A 68 -6.08 7.56 20.36
N GLU A 69 -5.69 6.69 21.28
CA GLU A 69 -6.19 6.70 22.66
C GLU A 69 -5.31 7.60 23.52
N LEU A 70 -5.92 8.60 24.16
CA LEU A 70 -5.24 9.54 25.06
C LEU A 70 -4.91 8.89 26.41
N LEU A 71 -4.12 9.60 27.24
CA LEU A 71 -3.74 9.14 28.58
C LEU A 71 -4.94 8.95 29.51
N ASP A 72 -5.97 9.75 29.34
CA ASP A 72 -7.23 9.64 30.11
C ASP A 72 -8.20 8.57 29.60
N GLY A 73 -7.79 7.81 28.58
CA GLY A 73 -8.56 6.74 27.96
C GLY A 73 -9.58 7.22 26.93
N SER A 74 -9.70 8.52 26.65
CA SER A 74 -10.56 9.02 25.58
C SER A 74 -9.92 8.82 24.20
N ILE A 75 -10.73 8.86 23.16
CA ILE A 75 -10.26 8.76 21.77
C ILE A 75 -10.16 10.15 21.15
N LEU A 76 -8.97 10.45 20.60
CA LEU A 76 -8.69 11.66 19.83
C LEU A 76 -8.60 11.28 18.34
N PHE A 77 -9.26 12.03 17.48
CA PHE A 77 -9.24 11.80 16.04
C PHE A 77 -9.28 13.11 15.25
N ALA A 78 -8.68 13.12 14.07
CA ALA A 78 -8.79 14.22 13.15
C ALA A 78 -10.13 14.16 12.40
N GLY A 79 -10.78 15.32 12.18
CA GLY A 79 -12.06 15.37 11.49
C GLY A 79 -12.45 16.78 11.04
N ASP A 80 -13.42 16.84 10.12
CA ASP A 80 -14.09 18.05 9.68
C ASP A 80 -15.59 17.88 9.95
N ARG A 81 -16.05 18.43 11.06
CA ARG A 81 -17.45 18.31 11.52
C ARG A 81 -18.27 19.60 11.33
N GLU A 82 -17.62 20.71 10.97
CA GLU A 82 -18.28 22.00 10.85
C GLU A 82 -18.81 22.28 9.42
N GLY A 83 -18.51 21.40 8.45
CA GLY A 83 -19.06 21.47 7.10
C GLY A 83 -18.60 22.67 6.26
N LYS A 84 -17.69 23.48 6.78
CA LYS A 84 -17.03 24.56 6.01
C LYS A 84 -15.74 24.00 5.42
N LYS A 85 -15.56 24.15 4.10
CA LYS A 85 -14.24 23.99 3.52
C LYS A 85 -13.30 25.00 4.17
N ASP A 86 -12.50 24.54 5.12
CA ASP A 86 -11.41 25.33 5.65
C ASP A 86 -10.31 25.33 4.58
N GLU A 87 -10.03 26.48 3.98
CA GLU A 87 -8.93 26.62 3.01
C GLU A 87 -7.58 26.75 3.70
N SER A 88 -7.57 26.69 5.04
CA SER A 88 -6.33 26.74 5.83
C SER A 88 -5.70 25.35 5.95
N ASP A 89 -4.36 25.29 5.85
CA ASP A 89 -3.56 24.11 6.10
C ASP A 89 -3.53 23.80 7.61
N THR A 90 -4.70 23.45 8.20
CA THR A 90 -4.85 23.15 9.63
C THR A 90 -5.49 21.79 9.85
N THR A 91 -5.22 21.16 10.99
CA THR A 91 -5.86 19.91 11.42
C THR A 91 -6.64 20.13 12.71
N LYS A 92 -7.95 19.86 12.66
CA LYS A 92 -8.85 19.91 13.82
C LYS A 92 -8.92 18.53 14.48
N PHE A 93 -8.65 18.49 15.77
CA PHE A 93 -8.73 17.29 16.58
C PHE A 93 -9.95 17.30 17.48
N TYR A 94 -10.73 16.23 17.39
CA TYR A 94 -11.93 16.00 18.19
C TYR A 94 -11.67 14.90 19.21
N LYS A 95 -12.23 15.06 20.41
CA LYS A 95 -12.12 14.13 21.52
C LYS A 95 -13.49 13.56 21.89
N ILE A 96 -13.54 12.25 22.15
CA ILE A 96 -14.73 11.54 22.61
C ILE A 96 -14.40 10.59 23.76
N CYS A 97 -15.26 10.54 24.78
CA CYS A 97 -15.12 9.61 25.89
C CYS A 97 -15.43 8.17 25.43
N THR A 98 -14.68 7.16 25.90
CA THR A 98 -14.92 5.76 25.56
C THR A 98 -16.23 5.19 26.08
N SER A 99 -16.87 5.83 27.08
CA SER A 99 -18.24 5.50 27.53
C SER A 99 -19.32 5.94 26.53
N GLY A 100 -18.97 6.73 25.52
CA GLY A 100 -19.89 7.32 24.55
C GLY A 100 -20.10 8.82 24.79
N GLY A 101 -21.06 9.38 24.08
CA GLY A 101 -21.37 10.81 24.08
C GLY A 101 -21.05 11.46 22.74
N GLU A 102 -21.03 12.79 22.72
CA GLU A 102 -20.73 13.58 21.53
C GLU A 102 -19.24 13.93 21.50
N ALA A 103 -18.63 13.84 20.33
CA ALA A 103 -17.25 14.28 20.13
C ALA A 103 -17.19 15.81 20.09
N VAL A 104 -16.27 16.39 20.86
CA VAL A 104 -16.06 17.83 20.94
C VAL A 104 -14.70 18.21 20.36
N LEU A 105 -14.59 19.40 19.77
CA LEU A 105 -13.31 19.94 19.33
C LEU A 105 -12.41 20.14 20.57
N ASP A 106 -11.25 19.49 20.59
CA ASP A 106 -10.28 19.62 21.70
C ASP A 106 -9.25 20.71 21.37
N PHE A 107 -8.64 20.65 20.18
CA PHE A 107 -7.69 21.66 19.71
C PHE A 107 -7.53 21.63 18.17
N THR A 108 -6.84 22.66 17.66
CA THR A 108 -6.45 22.78 16.25
C THR A 108 -4.93 22.92 16.16
N VAL A 109 -4.29 22.16 15.25
CA VAL A 109 -2.86 22.30 14.92
C VAL A 109 -2.76 23.14 13.66
N PRO A 110 -1.87 24.16 13.61
CA PRO A 110 -1.73 25.04 12.44
C PRO A 110 -0.90 24.40 11.30
N ALA A 111 -1.14 23.13 11.00
CA ALA A 111 -0.51 22.37 9.93
C ALA A 111 -1.35 21.14 9.57
N LEU A 112 -1.08 20.51 8.42
CA LEU A 112 -1.62 19.20 8.04
C LEU A 112 -0.84 18.10 8.76
N VAL A 113 -1.48 17.46 9.75
CA VAL A 113 -0.86 16.49 10.64
C VAL A 113 -0.93 15.08 10.05
N ASN A 114 0.22 14.41 9.95
CA ASN A 114 0.35 13.03 9.54
C ASN A 114 0.34 12.05 10.72
N THR A 115 1.04 12.43 11.81
CA THR A 115 1.18 11.61 13.02
C THR A 115 1.14 12.50 14.25
N ILE A 116 0.45 12.04 15.29
CA ILE A 116 0.42 12.71 16.59
C ILE A 116 0.66 11.70 17.71
N LYS A 117 1.51 12.07 18.68
CA LYS A 117 1.85 11.25 19.86
C LYS A 117 1.70 12.13 21.11
N GLN A 118 0.94 11.67 22.08
CA GLN A 118 0.72 12.41 23.33
C GLN A 118 1.88 12.21 24.31
N ILE A 119 2.51 13.30 24.76
CA ILE A 119 3.55 13.31 25.80
C ILE A 119 2.88 13.33 27.19
N ASN A 120 2.06 14.35 27.42
CA ASN A 120 1.28 14.55 28.64
C ASN A 120 -0.09 15.15 28.31
N ASP A 121 -0.87 15.62 29.29
CA ASP A 121 -2.23 16.11 29.07
C ASP A 121 -2.32 17.28 28.07
N ASP A 122 -1.26 18.08 27.95
CA ASP A 122 -1.28 19.31 27.15
C ASP A 122 -0.28 19.30 25.98
N GLU A 123 0.70 18.40 25.99
CA GLU A 123 1.82 18.42 25.04
C GLU A 123 1.83 17.18 24.16
N PHE A 124 2.20 17.40 22.89
CA PHE A 124 2.22 16.40 21.84
C PHE A 124 3.50 16.53 20.98
N LEU A 125 4.00 15.41 20.47
CA LEU A 125 4.85 15.37 19.29
C LEU A 125 3.98 15.20 18.06
N VAL A 126 4.28 15.98 17.03
CA VAL A 126 3.49 16.04 15.79
C VAL A 126 4.44 15.91 14.60
N LEU A 127 4.14 14.99 13.69
CA LEU A 127 4.65 15.03 12.33
C LEU A 127 3.63 15.74 11.45
N ALA A 128 4.04 16.81 10.79
CA ALA A 128 3.16 17.59 9.94
C ALA A 128 3.86 17.98 8.63
N ASN A 129 3.04 18.15 7.60
CA ASN A 129 3.51 18.56 6.29
C ASN A 129 4.14 19.97 6.36
N PHE A 130 5.28 20.09 5.77
CA PHE A 130 6.04 21.34 5.59
C PHE A 130 6.55 21.38 4.16
N ASN A 131 6.40 22.52 3.49
CA ASN A 131 6.99 22.77 2.17
C ASN A 131 7.88 24.01 2.25
N ARG A 132 9.18 23.82 2.01
CA ARG A 132 10.19 24.84 2.16
C ARG A 132 9.97 26.03 1.20
N THR A 133 9.69 25.75 -0.06
CA THR A 133 9.44 26.80 -1.07
C THR A 133 8.23 27.64 -0.71
N LYS A 134 7.11 27.01 -0.32
CA LYS A 134 5.89 27.75 0.08
C LYS A 134 6.12 28.63 1.31
N GLU A 135 6.93 28.19 2.27
CA GLU A 135 7.23 28.98 3.46
C GLU A 135 8.10 30.21 3.11
N LEU A 136 9.10 30.06 2.24
CA LEU A 136 9.91 31.16 1.76
C LEU A 136 9.06 32.18 0.96
N GLU A 137 8.20 31.70 0.06
CA GLU A 137 7.27 32.56 -0.68
C GLU A 137 6.31 33.32 0.25
N LYS A 138 5.83 32.69 1.33
CA LYS A 138 4.97 33.34 2.31
C LYS A 138 5.71 34.49 3.02
N ILE A 139 6.95 34.26 3.46
CA ILE A 139 7.80 35.25 4.09
C ILE A 139 8.04 36.43 3.12
N GLU A 140 8.38 36.16 1.87
CA GLU A 140 8.58 37.21 0.86
C GLU A 140 7.30 38.02 0.59
N LYS A 141 6.14 37.35 0.49
CA LYS A 141 4.84 38.03 0.28
C LYS A 141 4.46 38.90 1.48
N GLU A 142 4.73 38.45 2.70
CA GLU A 142 4.49 39.26 3.89
C GLU A 142 5.39 40.50 3.93
N SER A 143 6.66 40.35 3.59
CA SER A 143 7.62 41.47 3.50
C SER A 143 7.20 42.48 2.43
N LYS A 144 6.81 42.02 1.25
CA LYS A 144 6.32 42.88 0.15
C LYS A 144 5.01 43.58 0.51
N LYS A 145 4.08 42.93 1.20
CA LYS A 145 2.83 43.54 1.68
C LYS A 145 3.07 44.68 2.66
N GLU A 146 4.11 44.61 3.49
CA GLU A 146 4.49 45.70 4.39
C GLU A 146 5.11 46.87 3.64
N GLU A 147 5.90 46.61 2.58
CA GLU A 147 6.46 47.62 1.70
C GLU A 147 5.37 48.30 0.84
N ASP A 148 4.48 47.53 0.21
CA ASP A 148 3.39 48.01 -0.61
C ASP A 148 2.35 48.83 0.18
N LYS A 149 2.09 48.48 1.45
CA LYS A 149 1.27 49.32 2.33
C LYS A 149 1.88 50.69 2.59
N LYS A 150 3.22 50.80 2.59
CA LYS A 150 3.93 52.06 2.77
C LYS A 150 3.91 52.90 1.46
N GLU A 151 3.84 52.27 0.29
CA GLU A 151 3.92 52.91 -1.01
C GLU A 151 2.57 53.11 -1.75
N ASN A 152 1.46 52.65 -1.18
CA ASN A 152 0.09 52.75 -1.81
C ASN A 152 0.00 52.17 -3.21
N LYS A 153 0.71 51.04 -3.49
CA LYS A 153 0.72 50.37 -4.78
C LYS A 153 -0.56 49.58 -5.06
N GLU A 154 -1.00 49.56 -6.30
CA GLU A 154 -2.10 48.69 -6.77
C GLU A 154 -1.72 47.21 -6.59
N LYS A 155 -2.74 46.36 -6.31
CA LYS A 155 -2.58 44.93 -6.08
C LYS A 155 -2.10 44.26 -7.38
N ILE A 156 -0.86 43.81 -7.43
CA ILE A 156 -0.31 43.04 -8.56
C ILE A 156 -0.91 41.63 -8.55
N TYR A 157 -1.19 41.07 -9.73
CA TYR A 157 -1.64 39.69 -9.88
C TYR A 157 -0.61 38.70 -9.27
N ASP A 158 -1.07 37.80 -8.41
CA ASP A 158 -0.25 36.75 -7.84
C ASP A 158 -0.24 35.52 -8.77
N ASP A 159 0.78 35.37 -9.59
CA ASP A 159 0.95 34.30 -10.57
C ASP A 159 1.50 32.99 -9.97
N SER A 160 1.78 32.93 -8.68
CA SER A 160 2.36 31.74 -8.02
C SER A 160 1.52 30.47 -8.15
N LYS A 161 0.25 30.60 -8.57
CA LYS A 161 -0.66 29.46 -8.83
C LYS A 161 -0.59 28.93 -10.26
N ASP A 162 0.10 29.61 -11.16
CA ASP A 162 0.08 29.35 -12.59
C ASP A 162 1.22 28.41 -13.03
N TYR A 163 2.17 28.09 -12.15
CA TYR A 163 3.31 27.23 -12.46
C TYR A 163 3.75 26.38 -11.26
N LEU A 164 4.50 25.32 -11.57
CA LEU A 164 5.16 24.46 -10.59
C LEU A 164 6.66 24.49 -10.85
N VAL A 165 7.45 24.56 -9.79
CA VAL A 165 8.93 24.53 -9.84
C VAL A 165 9.42 23.24 -9.23
N ALA A 166 10.12 22.43 -10.02
CA ALA A 166 10.77 21.22 -9.53
C ALA A 166 12.29 21.44 -9.41
N THR A 167 12.84 21.15 -8.23
CA THR A 167 14.27 21.31 -7.90
C THR A 167 14.90 20.02 -7.39
N GLU A 168 14.08 18.99 -7.16
CA GLU A 168 14.53 17.69 -6.65
C GLU A 168 13.79 16.53 -7.30
N ILE A 169 14.28 15.32 -7.10
CA ILE A 169 13.63 14.05 -7.47
C ILE A 169 13.49 13.14 -6.24
N PRO A 170 12.30 12.50 -6.07
CA PRO A 170 11.10 12.68 -6.88
C PRO A 170 10.42 14.01 -6.58
N PHE A 171 9.78 14.61 -7.57
CA PHE A 171 8.93 15.80 -7.43
C PHE A 171 7.43 15.47 -7.56
N TRP A 172 7.12 14.21 -7.80
CA TRP A 172 5.80 13.61 -7.71
C TRP A 172 5.76 12.57 -6.61
N GLY A 173 4.58 12.35 -6.02
CA GLY A 173 4.30 11.22 -5.17
C GLY A 173 2.96 10.58 -5.58
N ASN A 174 2.95 9.27 -5.80
CA ASN A 174 1.70 8.58 -6.09
C ASN A 174 0.72 8.77 -4.92
N ASN A 175 -0.55 9.09 -5.21
CA ASN A 175 -1.59 9.42 -4.24
C ASN A 175 -1.38 10.74 -3.45
N ILE A 176 -0.34 11.51 -3.75
CA ILE A 176 -0.01 12.78 -3.08
C ILE A 176 -0.05 13.95 -4.07
N GLY A 177 0.44 13.74 -5.29
CA GLY A 177 0.57 14.77 -6.31
C GLY A 177 1.97 15.35 -6.38
N PHE A 178 2.08 16.67 -6.57
CA PHE A 178 3.36 17.38 -6.63
C PHE A 178 3.94 17.53 -5.22
N THR A 179 5.15 17.00 -5.00
CA THR A 179 5.79 16.84 -3.69
C THR A 179 7.15 17.55 -3.58
N ASN A 180 7.50 18.41 -4.55
CA ASN A 180 8.79 19.10 -4.54
C ASN A 180 9.01 19.86 -3.22
N GLU A 181 10.10 19.55 -2.54
CA GLU A 181 10.48 20.10 -1.20
C GLU A 181 9.44 19.90 -0.08
N ASP A 182 8.48 18.98 -0.26
CA ASP A 182 7.60 18.54 0.83
C ASP A 182 8.38 17.66 1.81
N ARG A 183 8.20 17.90 3.11
CA ARG A 183 8.75 17.11 4.21
C ARG A 183 7.70 16.89 5.28
N SER A 184 7.75 15.72 5.90
CA SER A 184 7.05 15.46 7.15
C SER A 184 7.96 15.89 8.29
N ARG A 185 7.73 17.07 8.84
CA ARG A 185 8.60 17.72 9.82
C ARG A 185 8.14 17.44 11.25
N LEU A 186 9.07 17.30 12.18
CA LEU A 186 8.77 17.04 13.59
C LEU A 186 8.58 18.37 14.36
N TYR A 187 7.48 18.43 15.12
CA TYR A 187 7.13 19.57 15.97
C TYR A 187 6.77 19.13 17.40
N HIS A 188 7.02 20.02 18.34
CA HIS A 188 6.41 20.00 19.65
C HIS A 188 5.21 20.93 19.63
N PHE A 189 4.06 20.43 20.06
CA PHE A 189 2.81 21.18 20.14
C PHE A 189 2.26 21.20 21.56
N ASN A 190 1.91 22.38 22.05
CA ASN A 190 1.22 22.56 23.35
C ASN A 190 -0.19 23.09 23.09
N LYS A 191 -1.22 22.32 23.43
CA LYS A 191 -2.62 22.68 23.14
C LYS A 191 -3.18 23.83 23.97
N LYS A 192 -2.60 24.12 25.18
CA LYS A 192 -3.02 25.23 26.01
C LYS A 192 -2.49 26.58 25.55
N THR A 193 -1.22 26.61 25.14
CA THR A 193 -0.56 27.84 24.70
C THR A 193 -0.67 28.03 23.19
N SER A 194 -1.09 27.00 22.44
CA SER A 194 -1.06 26.91 20.97
C SER A 194 0.36 27.05 20.40
N GLU A 195 1.37 26.81 21.20
CA GLU A 195 2.77 26.86 20.77
C GLU A 195 3.09 25.67 19.88
N PHE A 196 3.68 25.93 18.71
CA PHE A 196 4.03 24.94 17.69
C PHE A 196 5.47 25.14 17.24
N ILE A 197 6.39 24.37 17.83
CA ILE A 197 7.85 24.55 17.72
C ILE A 197 8.44 23.44 16.85
N PRO A 198 9.16 23.74 15.76
CA PRO A 198 9.88 22.75 14.99
C PRO A 198 11.05 22.15 15.80
N LEU A 199 11.20 20.83 15.74
CA LEU A 199 12.27 20.07 16.39
C LEU A 199 13.24 19.43 15.37
N SER A 200 12.96 19.54 14.08
CA SER A 200 13.86 19.12 12.99
C SER A 200 14.10 20.29 12.05
N ASP A 201 15.13 20.17 11.21
CA ASP A 201 15.40 21.13 10.14
C ASP A 201 14.34 21.07 9.02
N ASP A 202 14.53 21.87 7.98
CA ASP A 202 13.57 22.06 6.88
C ASP A 202 13.85 21.20 5.65
N ILE A 203 14.91 20.36 5.67
CA ILE A 203 15.30 19.46 4.58
C ILE A 203 15.20 17.98 4.97
N THR A 204 14.78 17.70 6.21
CA THR A 204 14.65 16.33 6.74
C THR A 204 13.19 15.86 6.69
N ASP A 205 12.96 14.77 5.98
CA ASP A 205 11.70 14.03 5.97
C ASP A 205 11.69 12.96 7.06
N ILE A 206 10.65 12.90 7.89
CA ILE A 206 10.58 12.04 9.08
C ILE A 206 9.36 11.12 9.04
N TYR A 207 9.57 9.87 9.43
CA TYR A 207 8.52 8.88 9.60
C TYR A 207 8.85 7.92 10.76
N GLY A 208 7.91 7.04 11.11
CA GLY A 208 8.12 6.02 12.13
C GLY A 208 8.36 6.59 13.54
N LEU A 209 7.66 7.66 13.92
CA LEU A 209 7.80 8.31 15.24
C LEU A 209 7.18 7.46 16.35
N GLU A 210 7.99 7.02 17.34
CA GLU A 210 7.55 6.28 18.52
C GLU A 210 8.12 6.87 19.81
N LEU A 211 7.30 6.83 20.89
CA LEU A 211 7.67 7.31 22.23
C LEU A 211 8.23 6.17 23.09
N SER A 212 9.21 6.46 23.93
CA SER A 212 9.57 5.58 25.05
C SER A 212 8.38 5.43 26.01
N GLU A 213 8.35 4.33 26.76
CA GLU A 213 7.27 4.04 27.72
C GLU A 213 7.10 5.15 28.77
N ASP A 214 8.23 5.68 29.28
CA ASP A 214 8.30 6.78 30.25
C ASP A 214 8.05 8.16 29.60
N LYS A 215 7.93 8.22 28.26
CA LYS A 215 7.72 9.44 27.45
C LYS A 215 8.76 10.54 27.63
N THR A 216 9.97 10.15 28.00
CA THR A 216 11.12 11.07 28.08
C THR A 216 11.87 11.19 26.77
N LYS A 217 11.70 10.21 25.86
CA LYS A 217 12.39 10.13 24.56
C LYS A 217 11.42 9.77 23.45
N ALA A 218 11.83 10.08 22.22
CA ALA A 218 11.18 9.60 21.01
C ALA A 218 12.22 9.10 20.01
N VAL A 219 11.94 7.98 19.34
CA VAL A 219 12.73 7.47 18.22
C VAL A 219 11.99 7.71 16.92
N PHE A 220 12.72 8.01 15.85
CA PHE A 220 12.15 8.20 14.52
C PHE A 220 13.19 7.90 13.43
N ILE A 221 12.67 7.66 12.23
CA ILE A 221 13.47 7.45 11.03
C ILE A 221 13.45 8.74 10.22
N ALA A 222 14.61 9.16 9.70
CA ALA A 222 14.79 10.43 9.03
C ALA A 222 15.60 10.28 7.73
N THR A 223 15.18 11.01 6.69
CA THR A 223 15.90 11.12 5.43
C THR A 223 16.21 12.59 5.18
N THR A 224 17.47 12.97 5.27
CA THR A 224 17.93 14.36 5.05
C THR A 224 18.48 14.48 3.63
N PHE A 225 17.87 15.31 2.79
CA PHE A 225 18.33 15.47 1.41
C PHE A 225 17.92 16.80 0.76
N THR A 226 18.65 17.12 -0.31
CA THR A 226 18.30 18.13 -1.33
C THR A 226 18.63 17.55 -2.71
N GLY A 227 17.85 17.90 -3.73
CA GLY A 227 18.07 17.49 -5.12
C GLY A 227 17.66 16.05 -5.41
N LYS A 228 18.33 15.04 -4.87
CA LYS A 228 17.97 13.62 -5.09
C LYS A 228 17.75 12.93 -3.75
N MET A 229 16.57 12.33 -3.57
CA MET A 229 16.26 11.54 -2.38
C MET A 229 17.08 10.24 -2.36
N PRO A 230 17.83 9.94 -1.29
CA PRO A 230 18.57 8.70 -1.14
C PRO A 230 17.62 7.55 -0.74
N LEU A 231 18.03 6.30 -0.97
CA LEU A 231 17.33 5.09 -0.50
C LEU A 231 17.71 4.72 0.94
N VAL A 232 18.83 5.20 1.41
CA VAL A 232 19.27 5.02 2.81
C VAL A 232 18.79 6.18 3.66
N ASN A 233 18.60 5.90 4.94
CA ASN A 233 18.08 6.85 5.92
C ASN A 233 18.78 6.70 7.28
N GLU A 234 18.28 7.34 8.30
CA GLU A 234 18.91 7.47 9.61
C GLU A 234 17.91 7.13 10.72
N VAL A 235 18.36 6.51 11.81
CA VAL A 235 17.61 6.42 13.06
C VAL A 235 18.10 7.47 14.01
N LYS A 236 17.19 8.34 14.46
CA LYS A 236 17.47 9.45 15.39
C LYS A 236 16.64 9.30 16.66
N ILE A 237 17.14 9.87 17.75
CA ILE A 237 16.46 9.92 19.04
C ILE A 237 16.34 11.37 19.51
N LEU A 238 15.15 11.73 19.99
CA LEU A 238 14.86 13.02 20.63
C LEU A 238 14.81 12.84 22.14
N ASP A 239 15.54 13.66 22.89
CA ASP A 239 15.25 13.90 24.30
C ASP A 239 14.17 14.99 24.41
N ILE A 240 13.02 14.63 24.96
CA ILE A 240 11.82 15.50 24.96
C ILE A 240 12.02 16.71 25.85
N LYS A 241 12.74 16.57 26.98
CA LYS A 241 12.97 17.64 27.94
C LYS A 241 13.92 18.70 27.40
N THR A 242 15.05 18.27 26.83
CA THR A 242 16.07 19.16 26.29
C THR A 242 15.79 19.62 24.87
N LYS A 243 14.86 18.94 24.20
CA LYS A 243 14.54 19.11 22.76
C LYS A 243 15.74 18.89 21.85
N THR A 244 16.71 18.07 22.27
CA THR A 244 17.89 17.72 21.48
C THR A 244 17.70 16.44 20.71
N VAL A 245 18.15 16.42 19.46
CA VAL A 245 18.08 15.26 18.56
C VAL A 245 19.47 14.71 18.33
N ASP A 246 19.66 13.43 18.61
CA ASP A 246 20.91 12.71 18.40
C ASP A 246 20.77 11.66 17.30
N LEU A 247 21.82 11.47 16.51
CA LEU A 247 21.95 10.38 15.56
C LEU A 247 22.34 9.10 16.32
N LEU A 248 21.59 8.00 16.07
CA LEU A 248 21.93 6.68 16.60
C LEU A 248 22.67 5.84 15.56
N THR A 249 22.14 5.73 14.35
CA THR A 249 22.76 4.97 13.24
C THR A 249 22.27 5.47 11.89
N LYS A 250 22.99 5.10 10.82
CA LYS A 250 22.70 5.52 9.43
C LYS A 250 23.24 4.51 8.42
N ASP A 251 23.15 4.85 7.13
CA ASP A 251 23.70 4.11 5.99
C ASP A 251 23.00 2.77 5.70
N TYR A 252 21.77 2.61 6.21
CA TYR A 252 20.83 1.51 5.89
C TYR A 252 19.50 2.09 5.42
N SER A 253 18.69 1.26 4.80
CA SER A 253 17.26 1.53 4.61
C SER A 253 16.50 0.96 5.81
N PHE A 254 16.17 1.81 6.77
CA PHE A 254 15.38 1.45 7.95
C PHE A 254 13.90 1.53 7.64
N ALA A 255 13.17 0.46 7.87
CA ALA A 255 11.72 0.39 7.66
C ALA A 255 10.91 0.56 8.96
N TYR A 256 11.51 0.25 10.11
CA TYR A 256 10.87 0.32 11.43
C TYR A 256 11.90 0.57 12.52
N ALA A 257 11.54 1.35 13.55
CA ALA A 257 12.33 1.53 14.76
C ALA A 257 11.41 1.82 15.95
N ASN A 258 11.58 1.11 17.06
CA ASN A 258 10.82 1.33 18.29
C ASN A 258 11.60 0.87 19.52
N PHE A 259 11.27 1.42 20.67
CA PHE A 259 11.84 0.98 21.95
C PHE A 259 11.35 -0.43 22.28
N ILE A 260 12.30 -1.37 22.47
CA ILE A 260 11.99 -2.72 22.97
C ILE A 260 12.08 -2.79 24.50
N ASP A 261 12.91 -1.95 25.05
CA ASP A 261 13.02 -1.65 26.48
C ASP A 261 13.58 -0.23 26.70
N SER A 262 13.90 0.15 27.95
CA SER A 262 14.38 1.49 28.31
C SER A 262 15.77 1.83 27.75
N GLU A 263 16.58 0.84 27.37
CA GLU A 263 17.97 1.00 26.93
C GLU A 263 18.16 0.68 25.46
N ASN A 264 17.20 -0.03 24.84
CA ASN A 264 17.37 -0.60 23.51
C ASN A 264 16.22 -0.26 22.58
N ILE A 265 16.58 -0.03 21.32
CA ILE A 265 15.65 0.11 20.18
C ILE A 265 15.81 -1.12 19.31
N ILE A 266 14.68 -1.75 18.95
CA ILE A 266 14.62 -2.76 17.91
C ILE A 266 14.31 -2.09 16.57
N THR A 267 15.02 -2.48 15.52
CA THR A 267 14.87 -1.88 14.19
C THR A 267 14.93 -2.93 13.09
N VAL A 268 14.24 -2.66 12.00
CA VAL A 268 14.18 -3.46 10.78
C VAL A 268 14.90 -2.70 9.67
N ALA A 269 15.93 -3.29 9.09
CA ALA A 269 16.77 -2.60 8.11
C ALA A 269 17.44 -3.54 7.11
N THR A 270 17.81 -2.99 5.95
CA THR A 270 18.68 -3.62 4.94
C THR A 270 19.72 -2.64 4.44
N ASP A 271 20.89 -3.11 4.06
CA ASP A 271 21.89 -2.31 3.35
C ASP A 271 21.78 -2.42 1.81
N MET A 272 20.83 -3.21 1.32
CA MET A 272 20.49 -3.41 -0.10
C MET A 272 21.68 -3.82 -0.99
N LYS A 273 22.74 -4.42 -0.44
CA LYS A 273 23.96 -4.68 -1.21
C LYS A 273 23.89 -5.91 -2.11
N GLU A 274 23.21 -6.95 -1.65
CA GLU A 274 23.21 -8.23 -2.34
C GLU A 274 22.09 -8.31 -3.40
N TYR A 275 20.84 -8.01 -2.99
CA TYR A 275 19.65 -8.14 -3.83
C TYR A 275 18.97 -6.78 -4.14
N GLY A 276 19.64 -5.66 -3.87
CA GLY A 276 19.11 -4.32 -4.11
C GLY A 276 17.79 -4.10 -3.35
N ILE A 277 16.82 -3.52 -4.00
CA ILE A 277 15.47 -3.28 -3.40
C ILE A 277 14.66 -4.57 -3.19
N ASN A 278 15.09 -5.71 -3.74
CA ASN A 278 14.47 -7.02 -3.49
C ASN A 278 14.98 -7.69 -2.20
N GLU A 279 16.00 -7.11 -1.56
CA GLU A 279 16.56 -7.66 -0.34
C GLU A 279 15.57 -7.59 0.82
N ASN A 280 15.37 -8.71 1.51
CA ASN A 280 14.59 -8.74 2.74
C ASN A 280 15.41 -8.14 3.88
N SER A 281 14.76 -7.34 4.71
CA SER A 281 15.43 -6.69 5.84
C SER A 281 15.81 -7.68 6.92
N ASN A 282 16.85 -7.34 7.68
CA ASN A 282 17.20 -8.01 8.92
C ASN A 282 16.69 -7.23 10.14
N ILE A 283 16.80 -7.85 11.32
CA ILE A 283 16.40 -7.24 12.59
C ILE A 283 17.65 -6.95 13.40
N TYR A 284 17.73 -5.74 13.95
CA TYR A 284 18.87 -5.24 14.71
C TYR A 284 18.41 -4.66 16.05
N ILE A 285 19.33 -4.65 17.00
CA ILE A 285 19.23 -3.86 18.25
C ILE A 285 20.20 -2.71 18.20
N ILE A 286 19.71 -1.52 18.60
CA ILE A 286 20.53 -0.33 18.85
C ILE A 286 20.53 -0.08 20.36
N ASN A 287 21.69 -0.13 21.01
CA ASN A 287 21.82 0.35 22.38
C ASN A 287 21.88 1.87 22.38
N ILE A 288 21.00 2.53 23.12
CA ILE A 288 20.83 3.99 23.09
C ILE A 288 22.09 4.72 23.63
N LYS A 289 22.72 4.19 24.67
CA LYS A 289 23.86 4.80 25.35
C LYS A 289 25.16 4.57 24.58
N GLU A 290 25.39 3.33 24.19
CA GLU A 290 26.62 2.91 23.52
C GLU A 290 26.61 3.18 22.03
N LYS A 291 25.42 3.42 21.47
CA LYS A 291 25.16 3.55 20.01
C LYS A 291 25.67 2.34 19.21
N SER A 292 25.72 1.15 19.85
CA SER A 292 26.01 -0.10 19.13
C SER A 292 24.81 -0.47 18.25
N PHE A 293 25.09 -1.10 17.10
CA PHE A 293 24.10 -1.55 16.12
C PHE A 293 24.41 -2.99 15.76
N GLU A 294 23.60 -3.92 16.26
CA GLU A 294 23.90 -5.37 16.22
C GLU A 294 22.75 -6.14 15.61
N LYS A 295 23.05 -7.00 14.62
CA LYS A 295 22.09 -7.93 14.03
C LYS A 295 21.76 -9.05 15.04
N ILE A 296 20.47 -9.28 15.32
CA ILE A 296 20.01 -10.30 16.27
C ILE A 296 19.45 -11.56 15.61
N VAL A 297 19.31 -11.56 14.28
CA VAL A 297 18.88 -12.74 13.51
C VAL A 297 20.06 -13.42 12.84
N ASN A 298 19.94 -14.73 12.58
CA ASN A 298 20.99 -15.50 11.90
C ASN A 298 21.04 -15.21 10.40
N ASP A 299 22.05 -15.72 9.70
CA ASP A 299 22.26 -15.45 8.27
C ASP A 299 21.24 -16.13 7.35
N ASN A 300 20.50 -17.14 7.85
CA ASN A 300 19.41 -17.78 7.13
C ASN A 300 18.06 -17.05 7.30
N PHE A 301 18.04 -15.95 8.06
CA PHE A 301 16.83 -15.15 8.20
C PHE A 301 16.50 -14.48 6.86
N ASP A 302 15.33 -14.78 6.31
CA ASP A 302 14.90 -14.29 5.00
C ASP A 302 13.37 -14.10 4.98
N MET A 303 12.91 -13.08 5.70
CA MET A 303 11.49 -12.75 5.90
C MET A 303 11.19 -11.34 5.38
N CYS A 304 10.10 -11.19 4.64
CA CYS A 304 9.73 -9.87 4.09
C CYS A 304 9.13 -8.92 5.15
N MET A 305 8.69 -9.43 6.28
CA MET A 305 8.12 -8.70 7.42
C MET A 305 6.98 -7.74 7.03
N ASN A 306 6.17 -8.14 6.07
CA ASN A 306 4.98 -7.41 5.64
C ASN A 306 3.89 -8.36 5.15
N ASN A 307 2.68 -7.82 4.89
CA ASN A 307 1.61 -8.52 4.19
C ASN A 307 1.62 -8.15 2.71
N SER A 308 2.18 -9.02 1.87
CA SER A 308 2.25 -8.88 0.40
C SER A 308 1.06 -9.50 -0.33
N VAL A 309 0.09 -10.12 0.38
CA VAL A 309 -1.06 -10.78 -0.25
C VAL A 309 -1.98 -9.75 -0.89
N GLY A 310 -2.10 -9.80 -2.22
CA GLY A 310 -2.90 -8.89 -3.03
C GLY A 310 -4.39 -9.16 -2.95
N THR A 311 -5.19 -8.10 -2.83
CA THR A 311 -6.65 -8.11 -2.95
C THR A 311 -7.14 -6.72 -3.36
N ASP A 312 -8.29 -6.65 -4.02
CA ASP A 312 -9.00 -5.39 -4.30
C ASP A 312 -10.04 -5.04 -3.20
N MET A 313 -10.05 -5.83 -2.11
CA MET A 313 -10.98 -5.70 -1.00
C MET A 313 -10.32 -5.19 0.29
N ARG A 314 -9.28 -4.39 0.15
CA ARG A 314 -8.59 -3.65 1.22
C ARG A 314 -8.58 -2.16 0.87
N LEU A 315 -8.99 -1.31 1.79
CA LEU A 315 -9.02 0.15 1.58
C LEU A 315 -8.11 0.89 2.58
N THR A 316 -8.15 0.50 3.84
CA THR A 316 -7.37 1.09 4.92
C THR A 316 -6.33 0.11 5.42
N GLY A 317 -5.20 0.64 5.86
CA GLY A 317 -4.14 -0.14 6.47
C GLY A 317 -4.29 -0.23 7.99
N GLY A 318 -3.19 -0.56 8.64
CA GLY A 318 -3.05 -0.63 10.10
C GLY A 318 -1.64 -1.06 10.46
N LYS A 319 -1.38 -1.32 11.72
CA LYS A 319 -0.07 -1.73 12.20
C LYS A 319 0.23 -3.19 11.78
N GLY A 320 1.20 -3.37 10.91
CA GLY A 320 1.75 -4.68 10.56
C GLY A 320 2.93 -5.08 11.44
N ILE A 321 3.55 -4.09 12.12
CA ILE A 321 4.64 -4.28 13.08
C ILE A 321 4.33 -3.43 14.33
N LEU A 322 4.56 -3.98 15.51
CA LEU A 322 4.45 -3.27 16.79
C LEU A 322 5.36 -3.89 17.86
N VAL A 323 5.70 -3.12 18.88
CA VAL A 323 6.39 -3.62 20.08
C VAL A 323 5.44 -3.64 21.26
N LYS A 324 5.42 -4.75 22.00
CA LYS A 324 4.61 -4.94 23.21
C LYS A 324 5.31 -5.90 24.16
N GLU A 325 5.39 -5.54 25.46
CA GLU A 325 5.93 -6.39 26.55
C GLU A 325 7.29 -7.04 26.19
N GLY A 326 8.22 -6.27 25.61
CA GLY A 326 9.58 -6.74 25.27
C GLY A 326 9.68 -7.61 24.02
N PHE A 327 8.63 -7.71 23.23
CA PHE A 327 8.62 -8.41 21.94
C PHE A 327 8.25 -7.45 20.80
N MET A 328 8.88 -7.61 19.65
CA MET A 328 8.41 -7.09 18.39
C MET A 328 7.52 -8.15 17.72
N TYR A 329 6.27 -7.79 17.45
CA TYR A 329 5.31 -8.59 16.68
C TYR A 329 5.28 -8.05 15.25
N PHE A 330 5.23 -8.94 14.26
CA PHE A 330 5.17 -8.54 12.86
C PHE A 330 4.42 -9.54 12.00
N ILE A 331 3.85 -9.05 10.91
CA ILE A 331 3.22 -9.86 9.87
C ILE A 331 4.30 -10.22 8.85
N ASN A 332 4.33 -11.48 8.42
CA ASN A 332 5.22 -11.97 7.37
C ASN A 332 4.43 -12.75 6.33
N THR A 333 4.74 -12.53 5.06
CA THR A 333 4.17 -13.32 3.96
C THR A 333 5.03 -14.55 3.68
N GLU A 334 4.38 -15.70 3.60
CA GLU A 334 5.00 -16.97 3.19
C GLU A 334 4.17 -17.59 2.07
N VAL A 335 4.82 -17.81 0.95
CA VAL A 335 4.27 -18.38 -0.28
C VAL A 335 3.05 -17.59 -0.80
N ASN A 336 1.89 -17.74 -0.18
CA ASN A 336 0.60 -17.19 -0.63
C ASN A 336 -0.28 -16.65 0.51
N SER A 337 0.26 -16.60 1.71
CA SER A 337 -0.49 -16.23 2.92
C SER A 337 0.38 -15.41 3.86
N SER A 338 -0.24 -14.64 4.74
CA SER A 338 0.48 -13.92 5.77
C SER A 338 0.23 -14.48 7.16
N TYR A 339 1.28 -14.47 7.97
CA TYR A 339 1.33 -15.03 9.30
C TYR A 339 1.92 -14.05 10.29
N ILE A 340 1.65 -14.26 11.58
CA ILE A 340 2.13 -13.41 12.66
C ILE A 340 3.34 -14.08 13.33
N TYR A 341 4.37 -13.29 13.55
CA TYR A 341 5.59 -13.67 14.26
C TYR A 341 5.84 -12.72 15.41
N ARG A 342 6.60 -13.18 16.40
CA ARG A 342 7.23 -12.31 17.39
C ARG A 342 8.69 -12.66 17.56
N ILE A 343 9.47 -11.67 17.99
CA ILE A 343 10.88 -11.81 18.30
C ILE A 343 11.22 -10.96 19.52
N ASP A 344 12.07 -11.49 20.41
CA ASP A 344 12.63 -10.73 21.52
C ASP A 344 13.98 -10.07 21.16
N LYS A 345 14.54 -9.29 22.06
CA LYS A 345 15.83 -8.63 21.86
C LYS A 345 17.03 -9.59 21.76
N ASN A 346 16.88 -10.86 22.13
CA ASN A 346 17.91 -11.89 22.06
C ASN A 346 17.84 -12.70 20.75
N GLY A 347 16.87 -12.38 19.85
CA GLY A 347 16.71 -13.06 18.59
C GLY A 347 15.86 -14.34 18.65
N ASN A 348 15.14 -14.58 19.75
CA ASN A 348 14.22 -15.73 19.85
C ASN A 348 12.96 -15.43 19.02
N LEU A 349 12.90 -16.06 17.84
CA LEU A 349 11.83 -15.91 16.84
C LEU A 349 10.78 -17.01 17.00
N GLU A 350 9.51 -16.64 17.00
CA GLU A 350 8.38 -17.57 17.14
C GLU A 350 7.26 -17.21 16.17
N ARG A 351 6.68 -18.19 15.47
CA ARG A 351 5.44 -18.05 14.68
C ARG A 351 4.24 -18.24 15.59
N LEU A 352 3.18 -17.46 15.42
CA LEU A 352 2.05 -17.37 16.35
C LEU A 352 0.71 -17.84 15.77
N ASN A 353 0.66 -18.22 14.49
CA ASN A 353 -0.54 -18.79 13.89
C ASN A 353 -0.23 -19.69 12.69
N GLU A 354 -1.16 -20.60 12.36
CA GLU A 354 -0.97 -21.61 11.32
C GLU A 354 -1.93 -21.48 10.13
N LYS A 355 -3.13 -20.89 10.32
CA LYS A 355 -4.12 -20.86 9.25
C LYS A 355 -3.77 -19.82 8.18
N SER A 356 -3.92 -20.24 6.93
CA SER A 356 -3.71 -19.39 5.75
C SER A 356 -4.67 -18.20 5.68
N GLY A 357 -4.35 -17.24 4.82
CA GLY A 357 -5.15 -16.03 4.57
C GLY A 357 -4.29 -14.78 4.46
N SER A 358 -4.93 -13.63 4.60
CA SER A 358 -4.26 -12.32 4.62
C SER A 358 -4.57 -11.61 5.93
N ILE A 359 -3.53 -11.32 6.71
CA ILE A 359 -3.62 -10.55 7.95
C ILE A 359 -3.20 -9.12 7.62
N ASP A 360 -4.09 -8.16 7.82
CA ASP A 360 -3.91 -6.79 7.34
C ASP A 360 -3.36 -5.85 8.42
N CYS A 361 -3.74 -6.06 9.68
CA CYS A 361 -3.16 -5.35 10.83
C CYS A 361 -3.43 -6.13 12.11
N ILE A 362 -2.62 -5.84 13.14
CA ILE A 362 -2.68 -6.50 14.45
C ILE A 362 -2.62 -5.51 15.60
N ASP A 363 -3.17 -5.91 16.75
CA ASP A 363 -2.83 -5.37 18.06
C ASP A 363 -2.76 -6.52 19.09
N VAL A 364 -2.04 -6.33 20.18
CA VAL A 364 -1.69 -7.37 21.12
C VAL A 364 -1.99 -6.90 22.56
N SER A 365 -2.60 -7.79 23.36
CA SER A 365 -2.81 -7.56 24.79
C SER A 365 -1.52 -7.83 25.61
N LYS A 366 -1.51 -7.40 26.86
CA LYS A 366 -0.39 -7.63 27.78
C LYS A 366 -0.13 -9.11 28.06
N ASP A 367 -1.16 -9.93 28.03
CA ASP A 367 -1.05 -11.40 28.19
C ASP A 367 -0.72 -12.12 26.87
N GLY A 368 -0.45 -11.38 25.78
CA GLY A 368 -0.01 -11.92 24.49
C GLY A 368 -1.14 -12.39 23.57
N LYS A 369 -2.40 -12.12 23.88
CA LYS A 369 -3.54 -12.39 23.01
C LYS A 369 -3.53 -11.44 21.82
N ILE A 370 -3.71 -11.96 20.61
CA ILE A 370 -3.62 -11.19 19.36
C ILE A 370 -5.02 -10.93 18.81
N TYR A 371 -5.26 -9.69 18.43
CA TYR A 371 -6.40 -9.27 17.64
C TYR A 371 -5.93 -8.84 16.26
N ALA A 372 -6.62 -9.29 15.20
CA ALA A 372 -6.24 -9.01 13.84
C ALA A 372 -7.44 -8.65 12.95
N VAL A 373 -7.25 -7.74 12.02
CA VAL A 373 -8.12 -7.62 10.84
C VAL A 373 -7.55 -8.53 9.77
N ALA A 374 -8.35 -9.45 9.25
CA ALA A 374 -7.88 -10.44 8.30
C ALA A 374 -8.96 -10.87 7.28
N LEU A 375 -8.49 -11.32 6.11
CA LEU A 375 -9.28 -12.09 5.14
C LEU A 375 -8.89 -13.57 5.31
N LYS A 376 -9.86 -14.39 5.62
CA LYS A 376 -9.66 -15.85 5.82
C LYS A 376 -10.62 -16.62 4.94
N ASP A 377 -10.13 -17.69 4.32
CA ASP A 377 -10.88 -18.48 3.36
C ASP A 377 -11.44 -17.59 2.23
N SER A 378 -12.72 -17.75 1.88
CA SER A 378 -13.44 -16.88 0.94
C SER A 378 -14.19 -15.72 1.62
N ASN A 379 -13.89 -15.43 2.90
CA ASN A 379 -14.51 -14.31 3.61
C ASN A 379 -13.73 -13.00 3.36
N LEU A 380 -14.46 -11.91 3.46
CA LEU A 380 -13.93 -10.56 3.45
C LEU A 380 -13.32 -10.22 4.81
N GLN A 381 -12.77 -8.98 4.95
CA GLN A 381 -12.18 -8.52 6.20
C GLN A 381 -13.16 -8.62 7.37
N ASP A 382 -12.70 -9.24 8.45
CA ASP A 382 -13.32 -9.18 9.77
C ASP A 382 -12.25 -9.20 10.87
N ILE A 383 -12.67 -9.08 12.13
CA ILE A 383 -11.77 -9.12 13.27
C ILE A 383 -11.69 -10.56 13.79
N TYR A 384 -10.48 -10.99 14.02
CA TYR A 384 -10.14 -12.31 14.57
C TYR A 384 -9.37 -12.19 15.87
N GLU A 385 -9.66 -13.06 16.81
CA GLU A 385 -8.83 -13.35 17.97
C GLU A 385 -7.97 -14.58 17.60
N ILE A 386 -6.65 -14.43 17.66
CA ILE A 386 -5.69 -15.39 17.10
C ILE A 386 -4.75 -15.89 18.19
N SER A 387 -4.57 -17.21 18.23
CA SER A 387 -3.55 -17.93 18.98
C SER A 387 -3.03 -19.10 18.14
N MET A 388 -1.98 -19.78 18.62
CA MET A 388 -1.48 -21.00 17.97
C MET A 388 -2.53 -22.11 17.85
N GLU A 389 -3.41 -22.22 18.83
CA GLU A 389 -4.39 -23.30 18.88
C GLU A 389 -5.68 -22.96 18.14
N GLU A 390 -6.08 -21.68 18.16
CA GLU A 390 -7.37 -21.23 17.67
C GLU A 390 -7.30 -19.86 16.96
N GLU A 391 -8.05 -19.75 15.90
CA GLU A 391 -8.33 -18.49 15.22
C GLU A 391 -9.85 -18.30 15.17
N ASN A 392 -10.37 -17.41 16.01
CA ASN A 392 -11.79 -17.19 16.18
C ASN A 392 -12.23 -15.87 15.54
N ARG A 393 -13.15 -15.92 14.57
CA ARG A 393 -13.81 -14.72 14.04
C ARG A 393 -14.71 -14.13 15.11
N ILE A 394 -14.46 -12.90 15.52
CA ILE A 394 -15.19 -12.21 16.59
C ILE A 394 -16.02 -11.02 16.11
N SER A 395 -15.92 -10.64 14.83
CA SER A 395 -16.83 -9.69 14.20
C SER A 395 -17.48 -10.30 12.96
N PHE A 396 -18.63 -9.74 12.56
CA PHE A 396 -19.45 -10.24 11.44
C PHE A 396 -19.92 -9.04 10.59
N HIS A 397 -18.97 -8.20 10.19
CA HIS A 397 -19.26 -7.04 9.36
C HIS A 397 -19.56 -7.41 7.91
N ASN A 398 -18.96 -8.50 7.45
CA ASN A 398 -19.10 -9.00 6.10
C ASN A 398 -19.58 -10.44 6.12
N ASP A 399 -20.65 -10.74 5.39
CA ASP A 399 -21.17 -12.08 5.22
C ASP A 399 -21.18 -12.42 3.73
N THR A 400 -20.43 -13.44 3.35
CA THR A 400 -20.34 -13.93 1.98
C THR A 400 -21.17 -15.20 1.74
N THR A 401 -21.82 -15.75 2.76
CA THR A 401 -22.54 -17.05 2.68
C THR A 401 -23.73 -17.05 1.74
N GLU A 402 -24.32 -15.89 1.46
CA GLU A 402 -25.44 -15.77 0.50
C GLU A 402 -25.01 -15.71 -0.97
N TYR A 403 -23.69 -15.58 -1.24
CA TYR A 403 -23.15 -15.41 -2.60
C TYR A 403 -22.67 -16.73 -3.20
N SER A 404 -22.86 -16.86 -4.51
CA SER A 404 -22.24 -17.92 -5.30
C SER A 404 -20.80 -17.54 -5.58
N LEU A 405 -19.88 -18.10 -4.83
CA LEU A 405 -18.44 -17.88 -4.99
C LEU A 405 -17.82 -19.03 -5.77
N SER A 406 -16.89 -18.70 -6.65
CA SER A 406 -15.99 -19.68 -7.24
C SER A 406 -14.90 -20.03 -6.22
N GLU A 407 -14.70 -21.32 -5.98
CA GLU A 407 -13.60 -21.83 -5.16
C GLU A 407 -12.26 -21.64 -5.88
N ILE A 408 -11.21 -21.40 -5.09
CA ILE A 408 -9.83 -21.29 -5.58
C ILE A 408 -9.17 -22.66 -5.44
N GLU A 409 -9.05 -23.38 -6.56
CA GLU A 409 -8.38 -24.67 -6.64
C GLU A 409 -6.86 -24.46 -6.83
N GLU A 410 -6.05 -25.33 -6.23
CA GLU A 410 -4.60 -25.33 -6.41
C GLU A 410 -4.16 -26.37 -7.42
N ILE A 411 -3.21 -26.02 -8.27
CA ILE A 411 -2.49 -26.95 -9.13
C ILE A 411 -0.98 -26.74 -8.97
N ASN A 412 -0.24 -27.83 -9.01
CA ASN A 412 1.22 -27.76 -8.98
C ASN A 412 1.81 -27.91 -10.38
N PHE A 413 2.82 -27.13 -10.68
CA PHE A 413 3.60 -27.24 -11.91
C PHE A 413 5.08 -26.98 -11.62
N THR A 414 5.93 -27.26 -12.59
CA THR A 414 7.38 -27.11 -12.46
C THR A 414 7.92 -26.37 -13.68
N ASN A 415 8.82 -25.43 -13.45
CA ASN A 415 9.62 -24.78 -14.49
C ASN A 415 11.07 -24.63 -14.00
N ASP A 416 12.06 -24.90 -14.85
CA ASP A 416 13.50 -24.85 -14.53
C ASP A 416 13.90 -25.59 -13.22
N GLY A 417 13.22 -26.69 -12.92
CA GLY A 417 13.44 -27.46 -11.68
C GLY A 417 12.83 -26.84 -10.43
N ILE A 418 12.16 -25.69 -10.52
CA ILE A 418 11.47 -25.01 -9.43
C ILE A 418 10.01 -25.45 -9.41
N GLY A 419 9.50 -25.83 -8.23
CA GLY A 419 8.08 -26.13 -8.02
C GLY A 419 7.27 -24.85 -7.78
N PHE A 420 6.10 -24.73 -8.42
CA PHE A 420 5.18 -23.62 -8.29
C PHE A 420 3.80 -24.12 -7.90
N ILE A 421 3.04 -23.23 -7.23
CA ILE A 421 1.61 -23.37 -6.98
C ILE A 421 0.88 -22.39 -7.90
N GLY A 422 -0.05 -22.91 -8.68
CA GLY A 422 -0.99 -22.11 -9.45
C GLY A 422 -2.41 -22.24 -8.88
N TYR A 423 -3.23 -21.29 -9.21
CA TYR A 423 -4.61 -21.16 -8.70
C TYR A 423 -5.57 -21.07 -9.87
N VAL A 424 -6.71 -21.76 -9.76
CA VAL A 424 -7.75 -21.77 -10.78
C VAL A 424 -9.11 -21.58 -10.13
N MET A 425 -9.86 -20.63 -10.64
CA MET A 425 -11.28 -20.39 -10.33
C MET A 425 -12.12 -20.78 -11.53
N LYS A 426 -13.03 -21.73 -11.37
CA LYS A 426 -13.98 -22.13 -12.42
C LYS A 426 -15.12 -21.12 -12.51
N PRO A 427 -15.81 -21.02 -13.67
CA PRO A 427 -17.09 -20.35 -13.74
C PRO A 427 -18.05 -20.85 -12.66
N VAL A 428 -18.83 -19.96 -12.04
CA VAL A 428 -19.76 -20.35 -10.95
C VAL A 428 -20.77 -21.40 -11.40
N ASP A 429 -21.31 -21.28 -12.63
CA ASP A 429 -22.23 -22.25 -13.21
C ASP A 429 -21.49 -23.26 -14.10
N TYR A 430 -20.38 -23.81 -13.59
CA TYR A 430 -19.50 -24.72 -14.32
C TYR A 430 -20.21 -26.06 -14.70
N ASP A 431 -20.14 -26.37 -16.00
CA ASP A 431 -20.56 -27.64 -16.60
C ASP A 431 -19.36 -28.28 -17.33
N PRO A 432 -18.85 -29.43 -16.94
CA PRO A 432 -17.67 -30.04 -17.56
C PRO A 432 -17.86 -30.40 -19.05
N ASN A 433 -19.09 -30.41 -19.56
CA ASN A 433 -19.38 -30.67 -20.96
C ASN A 433 -19.40 -29.44 -21.85
N LYS A 434 -19.19 -28.25 -21.28
CA LYS A 434 -19.11 -26.98 -22.01
C LYS A 434 -17.68 -26.48 -22.09
N LYS A 435 -17.44 -25.59 -23.04
CA LYS A 435 -16.18 -24.85 -23.16
C LYS A 435 -16.36 -23.41 -22.64
N TYR A 436 -15.37 -22.92 -21.93
CA TYR A 436 -15.39 -21.60 -21.33
C TYR A 436 -14.11 -20.82 -21.67
N PRO A 437 -14.22 -19.51 -21.88
CA PRO A 437 -13.04 -18.67 -22.01
C PRO A 437 -12.27 -18.59 -20.69
N GLY A 438 -10.98 -18.24 -20.78
CA GLY A 438 -10.13 -18.10 -19.60
C GLY A 438 -9.33 -16.81 -19.56
N VAL A 439 -9.02 -16.35 -18.36
CA VAL A 439 -8.25 -15.14 -18.10
C VAL A 439 -7.05 -15.47 -17.20
N LEU A 440 -5.86 -15.32 -17.74
CA LEU A 440 -4.62 -15.27 -16.94
C LEU A 440 -4.54 -13.91 -16.27
N HIS A 441 -4.61 -13.89 -14.94
CA HIS A 441 -4.50 -12.67 -14.15
C HIS A 441 -3.11 -12.57 -13.51
N VAL A 442 -2.34 -11.53 -13.85
CA VAL A 442 -0.97 -11.31 -13.36
C VAL A 442 -0.97 -10.18 -12.33
N HIS A 443 -0.41 -10.46 -11.14
CA HIS A 443 -0.30 -9.46 -10.07
C HIS A 443 0.71 -8.35 -10.39
N GLY A 444 0.66 -7.27 -9.63
CA GLY A 444 1.65 -6.18 -9.67
C GLY A 444 2.86 -6.47 -8.78
N GLY A 445 3.76 -5.53 -8.66
CA GLY A 445 4.97 -5.61 -7.85
C GLY A 445 6.24 -5.48 -8.69
N PRO A 446 6.97 -6.54 -9.02
CA PRO A 446 6.66 -7.97 -8.94
C PRO A 446 6.67 -8.58 -7.54
N LYS A 447 7.40 -8.02 -6.56
CA LYS A 447 7.54 -8.54 -5.19
C LYS A 447 6.24 -8.38 -4.38
N THR A 448 5.17 -9.04 -4.82
CA THR A 448 3.89 -9.27 -4.13
C THR A 448 3.42 -10.70 -4.41
N VAL A 449 2.28 -11.12 -3.85
CA VAL A 449 1.70 -12.44 -4.12
C VAL A 449 0.18 -12.36 -4.30
N PHE A 450 -0.37 -13.26 -5.10
CA PHE A 450 -1.77 -13.63 -4.99
C PHE A 450 -1.92 -14.86 -4.09
N GLY A 451 -2.98 -14.87 -3.29
CA GLY A 451 -3.30 -15.96 -2.36
C GLY A 451 -4.75 -16.43 -2.48
N LYS A 452 -5.10 -17.40 -1.63
CA LYS A 452 -6.48 -17.91 -1.53
C LYS A 452 -7.34 -17.00 -0.66
N VAL A 453 -7.52 -15.76 -1.10
CA VAL A 453 -8.34 -14.75 -0.42
C VAL A 453 -9.39 -14.19 -1.38
N PHE A 454 -10.44 -13.62 -0.83
CA PHE A 454 -11.47 -12.99 -1.64
C PHE A 454 -10.89 -11.86 -2.48
N HIS A 455 -11.19 -11.88 -3.79
CA HIS A 455 -10.84 -10.82 -4.75
C HIS A 455 -12.06 -10.54 -5.61
N HIS A 456 -12.65 -9.34 -5.51
CA HIS A 456 -13.93 -9.03 -6.15
C HIS A 456 -13.87 -9.14 -7.67
N GLU A 457 -12.83 -8.60 -8.32
CA GLU A 457 -12.65 -8.66 -9.76
C GLU A 457 -12.58 -10.11 -10.27
N MET A 458 -11.86 -10.98 -9.58
CA MET A 458 -11.74 -12.39 -9.97
C MET A 458 -13.08 -13.13 -9.78
N GLN A 459 -13.75 -12.92 -8.65
CA GLN A 459 -15.08 -13.48 -8.40
C GLN A 459 -16.11 -12.96 -9.40
N PHE A 460 -16.05 -11.67 -9.76
CA PHE A 460 -16.92 -11.07 -10.76
C PHE A 460 -16.73 -11.72 -12.14
N LEU A 461 -15.50 -11.93 -12.59
CA LEU A 461 -15.21 -12.61 -13.86
C LEU A 461 -15.69 -14.08 -13.85
N ALA A 462 -15.45 -14.81 -12.75
CA ALA A 462 -15.93 -16.18 -12.60
C ALA A 462 -17.48 -16.27 -12.61
N ASN A 463 -18.16 -15.30 -12.00
CA ASN A 463 -19.62 -15.18 -12.06
C ASN A 463 -20.15 -14.79 -13.45
N ASN A 464 -19.29 -14.30 -14.35
CA ASN A 464 -19.61 -13.99 -15.74
C ASN A 464 -19.12 -15.06 -16.73
N GLY A 465 -18.82 -16.27 -16.26
CA GLY A 465 -18.57 -17.43 -17.09
C GLY A 465 -17.12 -17.57 -17.57
N TYR A 466 -16.16 -16.93 -16.91
CA TYR A 466 -14.74 -17.08 -17.20
C TYR A 466 -14.05 -18.02 -16.22
N PHE A 467 -13.14 -18.86 -16.71
CA PHE A 467 -12.06 -19.34 -15.87
C PHE A 467 -11.15 -18.14 -15.52
N VAL A 468 -10.77 -18.02 -14.25
CA VAL A 468 -9.75 -17.06 -13.82
C VAL A 468 -8.60 -17.87 -13.20
N PHE A 469 -7.40 -17.69 -13.71
CA PHE A 469 -6.26 -18.45 -13.23
C PHE A 469 -5.05 -17.52 -13.03
N PHE A 470 -4.28 -17.80 -11.98
CA PHE A 470 -3.15 -16.96 -11.56
C PHE A 470 -2.10 -17.79 -10.82
N THR A 471 -0.88 -17.32 -10.83
CA THR A 471 0.26 -17.89 -10.09
C THR A 471 1.20 -16.77 -9.65
N ASN A 472 2.13 -17.10 -8.77
CA ASN A 472 3.19 -16.23 -8.31
C ASN A 472 4.50 -16.66 -9.01
N PRO A 473 4.88 -16.02 -10.15
CA PRO A 473 6.11 -16.34 -10.87
C PRO A 473 7.35 -15.91 -10.08
N ARG A 474 8.55 -16.29 -10.55
CA ARG A 474 9.80 -15.68 -10.05
C ARG A 474 9.71 -14.16 -10.10
N GLY A 475 10.25 -13.50 -9.08
CA GLY A 475 10.03 -12.08 -8.81
C GLY A 475 8.99 -11.81 -7.72
N SER A 476 8.11 -12.78 -7.42
CA SER A 476 7.11 -12.66 -6.35
C SER A 476 7.72 -12.75 -4.96
N ASP A 477 6.99 -12.25 -3.97
CA ASP A 477 7.36 -12.31 -2.55
C ASP A 477 7.07 -13.68 -1.89
N GLY A 478 7.37 -13.80 -0.61
CA GLY A 478 6.98 -14.95 0.23
C GLY A 478 7.79 -16.23 0.04
N ARG A 479 8.82 -16.22 -0.80
CA ARG A 479 9.72 -17.36 -1.03
C ARG A 479 11.21 -17.00 -0.90
N GLY A 480 11.48 -15.92 -0.15
CA GLY A 480 12.82 -15.40 0.08
C GLY A 480 13.32 -14.46 -1.01
N LYS A 481 14.43 -13.78 -0.71
CA LYS A 481 15.03 -12.75 -1.55
C LYS A 481 15.58 -13.27 -2.88
N GLU A 482 16.10 -14.50 -2.91
CA GLU A 482 16.60 -15.13 -4.14
C GLU A 482 15.49 -15.39 -5.17
N PHE A 483 14.31 -15.86 -4.71
CA PHE A 483 13.15 -16.06 -5.57
C PHE A 483 12.56 -14.73 -6.07
N ALA A 484 12.61 -13.69 -5.23
CA ALA A 484 12.15 -12.35 -5.56
C ALA A 484 13.09 -11.60 -6.51
N ASP A 485 14.35 -12.01 -6.64
CA ASP A 485 15.35 -11.32 -7.45
C ASP A 485 15.32 -11.76 -8.93
N ILE A 486 14.66 -10.95 -9.73
CA ILE A 486 14.67 -11.07 -11.22
C ILE A 486 15.36 -9.87 -11.88
N ARG A 487 16.26 -9.19 -11.16
CA ARG A 487 16.97 -8.02 -11.71
C ARG A 487 17.67 -8.33 -13.02
N GLY A 488 17.39 -7.49 -14.02
CA GLY A 488 17.92 -7.63 -15.36
C GLY A 488 17.34 -8.77 -16.20
N LYS A 489 16.25 -9.42 -15.75
CA LYS A 489 15.60 -10.58 -16.40
C LYS A 489 14.08 -10.40 -16.58
N TYR A 490 13.58 -9.18 -16.43
CA TYR A 490 12.16 -8.85 -16.60
C TYR A 490 11.63 -9.25 -17.96
N GLY A 491 10.52 -9.98 -17.99
CA GLY A 491 9.92 -10.49 -19.22
C GLY A 491 10.62 -11.74 -19.78
N GLU A 492 11.58 -12.33 -19.08
CA GLU A 492 12.28 -13.55 -19.46
C GLU A 492 11.79 -14.74 -18.63
N ILE A 493 12.41 -14.97 -17.48
CA ILE A 493 12.13 -16.14 -16.63
C ILE A 493 10.74 -16.08 -15.98
N ASP A 494 10.29 -14.91 -15.63
CA ASP A 494 8.97 -14.63 -15.10
C ASP A 494 7.85 -14.84 -16.14
N PHE A 495 8.10 -14.45 -17.39
CA PHE A 495 7.20 -14.74 -18.51
C PHE A 495 7.13 -16.24 -18.80
N ASP A 496 8.28 -16.95 -18.80
CA ASP A 496 8.32 -18.40 -19.00
C ASP A 496 7.54 -19.15 -17.92
N ASP A 497 7.62 -18.74 -16.65
CA ASP A 497 6.84 -19.30 -15.54
C ASP A 497 5.33 -19.18 -15.82
N LEU A 498 4.87 -18.01 -16.28
CA LEU A 498 3.47 -17.76 -16.61
C LEU A 498 2.99 -18.58 -17.82
N MET A 499 3.83 -18.77 -18.84
CA MET A 499 3.49 -19.59 -20.00
C MET A 499 3.41 -21.08 -19.63
N LYS A 500 4.33 -21.60 -18.83
CA LYS A 500 4.30 -22.97 -18.29
C LYS A 500 3.09 -23.21 -17.41
N PHE A 501 2.75 -22.23 -16.56
CA PHE A 501 1.51 -22.29 -15.77
C PHE A 501 0.28 -22.36 -16.67
N THR A 502 0.19 -21.54 -17.71
CA THR A 502 -0.93 -21.56 -18.66
C THR A 502 -1.06 -22.93 -19.34
N ASP A 503 0.07 -23.57 -19.74
CA ASP A 503 0.06 -24.94 -20.28
C ASP A 503 -0.47 -25.96 -19.27
N ALA A 504 -0.08 -25.83 -18.00
CA ALA A 504 -0.54 -26.71 -16.93
C ALA A 504 -2.07 -26.56 -16.70
N VAL A 505 -2.61 -25.32 -16.75
CA VAL A 505 -4.05 -25.07 -16.60
C VAL A 505 -4.83 -25.71 -17.77
N ILE A 506 -4.41 -25.47 -19.02
CA ILE A 506 -5.06 -26.05 -20.20
C ILE A 506 -5.10 -27.59 -20.11
N LYS A 507 -4.00 -28.20 -19.71
CA LYS A 507 -3.90 -29.65 -19.55
C LYS A 507 -4.82 -30.21 -18.47
N ASN A 508 -4.97 -29.51 -17.33
CA ASN A 508 -5.74 -30.01 -16.19
C ASN A 508 -7.23 -29.68 -16.27
N TYR A 509 -7.62 -28.67 -17.06
CA TYR A 509 -9.01 -28.22 -17.19
C TYR A 509 -9.49 -28.29 -18.63
N PRO A 510 -9.94 -29.49 -19.12
CA PRO A 510 -10.36 -29.66 -20.51
C PRO A 510 -11.56 -28.79 -20.92
N ALA A 511 -12.33 -28.28 -19.96
CA ALA A 511 -13.43 -27.35 -20.22
C ALA A 511 -12.96 -25.91 -20.52
N LEU A 512 -11.71 -25.59 -20.26
CA LEU A 512 -11.10 -24.33 -20.69
C LEU A 512 -10.89 -24.37 -22.21
N ASP A 513 -11.32 -23.33 -22.91
CA ASP A 513 -11.13 -23.18 -24.35
C ASP A 513 -9.79 -22.47 -24.60
N GLU A 514 -8.77 -23.21 -25.04
CA GLU A 514 -7.43 -22.69 -25.31
C GLU A 514 -7.39 -21.66 -26.45
N GLU A 515 -8.42 -21.66 -27.33
CA GLU A 515 -8.58 -20.65 -28.38
C GLU A 515 -9.26 -19.36 -27.89
N LYS A 516 -9.69 -19.30 -26.62
CA LYS A 516 -10.40 -18.19 -26.01
C LYS A 516 -9.74 -17.72 -24.70
N LEU A 517 -8.43 -17.47 -24.77
CA LEU A 517 -7.66 -16.99 -23.63
C LEU A 517 -7.46 -15.48 -23.67
N ALA A 518 -7.57 -14.84 -22.51
CA ALA A 518 -7.13 -13.47 -22.27
C ALA A 518 -6.00 -13.42 -21.25
N ILE A 519 -5.25 -12.32 -21.27
CA ILE A 519 -4.28 -11.95 -20.25
C ILE A 519 -4.61 -10.57 -19.70
N MET A 520 -4.50 -10.38 -18.38
CA MET A 520 -4.67 -9.08 -17.75
C MET A 520 -3.78 -8.91 -16.54
N GLY A 521 -3.50 -7.66 -16.21
CA GLY A 521 -2.80 -7.30 -14.99
C GLY A 521 -2.58 -5.81 -14.86
N GLY A 522 -2.15 -5.38 -13.68
CA GLY A 522 -1.87 -3.97 -13.37
C GLY A 522 -0.45 -3.76 -12.87
N SER A 523 0.15 -2.57 -13.14
CA SER A 523 1.52 -2.26 -12.75
C SER A 523 2.51 -3.22 -13.42
N TYR A 524 3.35 -3.93 -12.69
CA TYR A 524 4.15 -5.02 -13.25
C TYR A 524 3.29 -6.05 -14.02
N GLY A 525 2.08 -6.40 -13.56
CA GLY A 525 1.16 -7.25 -14.32
C GLY A 525 0.70 -6.61 -15.64
N GLY A 526 0.61 -5.28 -15.70
CA GLY A 526 0.38 -4.52 -16.94
C GLY A 526 1.60 -4.52 -17.86
N PHE A 527 2.82 -4.39 -17.29
CA PHE A 527 4.07 -4.63 -18.01
C PHE A 527 4.08 -6.01 -18.65
N MET A 528 3.80 -7.06 -17.88
CA MET A 528 3.75 -8.44 -18.34
C MET A 528 2.67 -8.67 -19.42
N THR A 529 1.51 -8.01 -19.28
CA THR A 529 0.47 -8.03 -20.32
C THR A 529 0.99 -7.41 -21.62
N ASN A 530 1.63 -6.25 -21.56
CA ASN A 530 2.24 -5.60 -22.72
C ASN A 530 3.38 -6.44 -23.32
N TRP A 531 4.17 -7.09 -22.48
CA TRP A 531 5.24 -8.00 -22.90
C TRP A 531 4.70 -9.21 -23.66
N ALA A 532 3.70 -9.86 -23.06
CA ALA A 532 3.10 -11.07 -23.63
C ALA A 532 2.52 -10.84 -25.03
N ILE A 533 1.78 -9.76 -25.28
CA ILE A 533 1.19 -9.49 -26.59
C ILE A 533 2.24 -9.22 -27.68
N GLY A 534 3.46 -8.82 -27.31
CA GLY A 534 4.60 -8.67 -28.24
C GLY A 534 5.39 -9.96 -28.48
N HIS A 535 5.17 -11.02 -27.67
CA HIS A 535 5.98 -12.25 -27.70
C HIS A 535 5.18 -13.53 -27.98
N THR A 536 3.85 -13.50 -27.87
CA THR A 536 2.99 -14.66 -28.17
C THR A 536 1.63 -14.22 -28.71
N ASN A 537 1.02 -15.07 -29.57
CA ASN A 537 -0.33 -14.90 -30.11
C ASN A 537 -1.35 -15.82 -29.41
N ARG A 538 -0.98 -16.41 -28.26
CA ARG A 538 -1.83 -17.31 -27.47
C ARG A 538 -3.12 -16.60 -26.98
N PHE A 539 -3.01 -15.34 -26.57
CA PHE A 539 -4.12 -14.58 -26.03
C PHE A 539 -4.91 -13.87 -27.12
N LYS A 540 -6.25 -14.00 -27.11
CA LYS A 540 -7.16 -13.40 -28.07
C LYS A 540 -7.69 -12.03 -27.63
N ALA A 541 -7.51 -11.70 -26.37
CA ALA A 541 -7.76 -10.38 -25.80
C ALA A 541 -6.76 -10.07 -24.67
N ALA A 542 -6.48 -8.79 -24.44
CA ALA A 542 -5.63 -8.37 -23.34
C ALA A 542 -6.22 -7.13 -22.64
N CYS A 543 -5.96 -7.01 -21.33
CA CYS A 543 -6.27 -5.80 -20.58
C CYS A 543 -5.07 -5.37 -19.75
N SER A 544 -4.39 -4.31 -20.21
CA SER A 544 -3.21 -3.73 -19.60
C SER A 544 -3.62 -2.52 -18.76
N GLN A 545 -3.41 -2.60 -17.43
CA GLN A 545 -3.85 -1.57 -16.51
C GLN A 545 -2.66 -0.91 -15.83
N ARG A 546 -2.67 0.46 -15.70
CA ARG A 546 -1.59 1.20 -15.03
C ARG A 546 -0.21 0.59 -15.32
N SER A 547 0.07 0.43 -16.59
CA SER A 547 1.13 -0.44 -17.09
C SER A 547 2.43 0.31 -17.35
N ILE A 548 3.50 -0.46 -17.57
CA ILE A 548 4.80 0.00 -18.06
C ILE A 548 4.98 -0.48 -19.50
N SER A 549 5.43 0.41 -20.37
CA SER A 549 5.72 0.08 -21.77
C SER A 549 7.15 0.42 -22.19
N ASN A 550 7.76 1.42 -21.55
CA ASN A 550 9.08 1.94 -21.93
C ASN A 550 9.90 2.23 -20.67
N MET A 551 10.93 1.42 -20.39
CA MET A 551 11.77 1.53 -19.21
C MET A 551 12.51 2.88 -19.12
N THR A 552 12.71 3.58 -20.24
CA THR A 552 13.34 4.91 -20.23
C THR A 552 12.39 5.99 -19.70
N SER A 553 11.13 6.02 -20.12
CA SER A 553 10.15 6.96 -19.59
C SER A 553 9.76 6.60 -18.15
N GLU A 554 9.66 5.33 -17.83
CA GLU A 554 9.43 4.89 -16.44
C GLU A 554 10.55 5.37 -15.50
N PHE A 555 11.82 5.30 -15.93
CA PHE A 555 12.97 5.82 -15.18
C PHE A 555 12.86 7.34 -14.92
N LEU A 556 12.47 8.12 -15.94
CA LEU A 556 12.63 9.58 -15.93
C LEU A 556 11.40 10.35 -15.45
N LEU A 557 10.20 9.75 -15.50
CA LEU A 557 8.95 10.46 -15.34
C LEU A 557 8.17 10.09 -14.06
N THR A 558 8.59 9.05 -13.33
CA THR A 558 7.80 8.50 -12.21
C THR A 558 8.43 8.77 -10.85
N ASP A 559 7.64 8.60 -9.81
CA ASP A 559 8.05 8.85 -8.43
C ASP A 559 9.15 7.88 -7.93
N ILE A 560 9.21 6.68 -8.50
CA ILE A 560 10.18 5.64 -8.12
C ILE A 560 11.21 5.33 -9.22
N GLY A 561 11.00 5.79 -10.46
CA GLY A 561 11.73 5.32 -11.63
C GLY A 561 13.25 5.45 -11.52
N TYR A 562 13.72 6.54 -10.95
CA TYR A 562 15.16 6.85 -10.85
C TYR A 562 15.99 5.83 -10.04
N TYR A 563 15.34 5.07 -9.15
CA TYR A 563 16.00 3.99 -8.42
C TYR A 563 15.45 2.62 -8.79
N PHE A 564 14.13 2.51 -9.03
CA PHE A 564 13.48 1.24 -9.32
C PHE A 564 13.98 0.63 -10.62
N ILE A 565 14.04 1.41 -11.69
CA ILE A 565 14.52 0.92 -12.99
C ILE A 565 16.02 0.68 -12.98
N ASP A 566 16.81 1.56 -12.34
CA ASP A 566 18.25 1.37 -12.16
C ASP A 566 18.56 0.01 -11.51
N ASP A 567 17.88 -0.29 -10.41
CA ASP A 567 18.05 -1.57 -9.71
C ASP A 567 17.45 -2.76 -10.48
N GLN A 568 16.17 -2.69 -10.87
CA GLN A 568 15.43 -3.84 -11.39
C GLN A 568 15.85 -4.24 -12.82
N ILE A 569 16.20 -3.28 -13.66
CA ILE A 569 16.72 -3.57 -15.01
C ILE A 569 18.25 -3.63 -15.00
N SER A 570 18.90 -3.18 -13.93
CA SER A 570 20.36 -3.05 -13.83
C SER A 570 20.93 -2.22 -14.99
N ALA A 571 20.27 -1.12 -15.31
CA ALA A 571 20.62 -0.20 -16.37
C ALA A 571 19.98 1.17 -16.19
N THR A 572 20.67 2.21 -16.64
CA THR A 572 20.18 3.58 -16.74
C THR A 572 20.17 4.07 -18.18
N PRO A 573 19.45 5.15 -18.53
CA PRO A 573 19.48 5.72 -19.88
C PRO A 573 20.90 6.10 -20.38
N TRP A 574 21.85 6.26 -19.48
CA TRP A 574 23.21 6.73 -19.81
C TRP A 574 24.27 5.63 -19.83
N ASN A 575 24.08 4.52 -19.06
CA ASN A 575 25.07 3.43 -19.03
C ASN A 575 24.71 2.28 -19.96
N ASN A 576 23.43 1.97 -20.19
CA ASN A 576 23.01 0.86 -21.05
C ASN A 576 21.58 1.05 -21.59
N TYR A 577 21.41 2.01 -22.51
CA TYR A 577 20.11 2.26 -23.16
C TYR A 577 19.55 1.04 -23.89
N GLU A 578 20.41 0.24 -24.55
CA GLU A 578 19.97 -0.94 -25.30
C GLU A 578 19.31 -1.99 -24.40
N LYS A 579 19.78 -2.14 -23.16
CA LYS A 579 19.17 -3.03 -22.19
C LYS A 579 17.81 -2.50 -21.73
N LEU A 580 17.66 -1.20 -21.47
CA LEU A 580 16.37 -0.59 -21.18
C LEU A 580 15.37 -0.82 -22.32
N TRP A 581 15.80 -0.58 -23.58
CA TRP A 581 14.97 -0.79 -24.75
C TRP A 581 14.64 -2.27 -24.96
N TYR A 582 15.57 -3.18 -24.64
CA TYR A 582 15.33 -4.63 -24.69
C TYR A 582 14.20 -5.05 -23.75
N HIS A 583 14.17 -4.56 -22.51
CA HIS A 583 13.13 -4.86 -21.53
C HIS A 583 11.88 -3.98 -21.67
N SER A 584 11.82 -3.10 -22.66
CA SER A 584 10.64 -2.27 -22.93
C SER A 584 9.64 -2.99 -23.84
N PRO A 585 8.41 -3.31 -23.37
CA PRO A 585 7.37 -3.91 -24.24
C PRO A 585 7.11 -3.14 -25.53
N LEU A 586 7.25 -1.82 -25.50
CA LEU A 586 7.06 -0.93 -26.64
C LEU A 586 7.94 -1.32 -27.83
N LYS A 587 9.13 -1.83 -27.60
CA LYS A 587 10.04 -2.36 -28.64
C LYS A 587 9.38 -3.41 -29.52
N TYR A 588 8.48 -4.20 -28.98
CA TYR A 588 7.85 -5.35 -29.62
C TYR A 588 6.42 -5.10 -30.05
N ALA A 589 5.93 -3.88 -29.91
CA ALA A 589 4.56 -3.51 -30.28
C ALA A 589 4.23 -3.80 -31.75
N ASN A 590 5.21 -3.75 -32.64
CA ASN A 590 5.06 -4.07 -34.07
C ASN A 590 4.82 -5.57 -34.34
N LYS A 591 5.00 -6.45 -33.35
CA LYS A 591 4.72 -7.88 -33.46
C LYS A 591 3.36 -8.26 -32.87
N ALA A 592 2.77 -7.37 -32.07
CA ALA A 592 1.51 -7.62 -31.39
C ALA A 592 0.34 -7.73 -32.37
N GLN A 593 -0.53 -8.71 -32.14
CA GLN A 593 -1.77 -8.93 -32.90
C GLN A 593 -3.01 -8.93 -31.99
N THR A 594 -2.80 -9.08 -30.69
CA THR A 594 -3.85 -9.23 -29.69
C THR A 594 -4.61 -7.91 -29.45
N PRO A 595 -5.94 -7.88 -29.64
CA PRO A 595 -6.78 -6.77 -29.25
C PRO A 595 -6.56 -6.39 -27.77
N THR A 596 -6.22 -5.14 -27.50
CA THR A 596 -5.78 -4.71 -26.17
C THR A 596 -6.57 -3.52 -25.63
N LEU A 597 -7.14 -3.70 -24.42
CA LEU A 597 -7.70 -2.63 -23.62
C LEU A 597 -6.62 -2.06 -22.69
N PHE A 598 -6.45 -0.74 -22.71
CA PHE A 598 -5.64 -0.03 -21.74
C PHE A 598 -6.53 0.71 -20.76
N ILE A 599 -6.24 0.57 -19.47
CA ILE A 599 -6.88 1.32 -18.39
C ILE A 599 -5.80 2.06 -17.61
N HIS A 600 -5.90 3.38 -17.55
CA HIS A 600 -4.91 4.22 -16.90
C HIS A 600 -5.56 5.41 -16.19
N SER A 601 -4.89 5.93 -15.16
CA SER A 601 -5.32 7.10 -14.40
C SER A 601 -4.42 8.28 -14.73
N ASP A 602 -4.98 9.50 -14.75
CA ASP A 602 -4.22 10.71 -15.14
C ASP A 602 -3.29 11.24 -14.03
N GLU A 603 -3.55 10.84 -12.76
CA GLU A 603 -2.70 11.14 -11.60
C GLU A 603 -1.91 9.93 -11.12
N ASP A 604 -1.71 8.93 -11.98
CA ASP A 604 -0.83 7.80 -11.70
C ASP A 604 0.64 8.21 -11.91
N TYR A 605 1.30 8.63 -10.85
CA TYR A 605 2.71 9.02 -10.88
C TYR A 605 3.66 7.84 -10.62
N ARG A 606 3.14 6.64 -10.35
CA ARG A 606 3.90 5.41 -10.13
C ARG A 606 4.27 4.69 -11.43
N CYS A 607 3.29 4.51 -12.32
CA CYS A 607 3.45 4.09 -13.72
C CYS A 607 2.70 5.15 -14.53
N TRP A 608 3.37 6.23 -14.90
CA TRP A 608 2.66 7.41 -15.38
C TRP A 608 1.90 7.17 -16.67
N ILE A 609 0.80 7.90 -16.85
CA ILE A 609 -0.12 7.75 -18.00
C ILE A 609 0.56 7.70 -19.39
N PRO A 610 1.71 8.38 -19.66
CA PRO A 610 2.46 8.21 -20.92
C PRO A 610 2.79 6.75 -21.24
N GLU A 611 2.96 5.88 -20.25
CA GLU A 611 3.26 4.47 -20.47
C GLU A 611 2.10 3.76 -21.20
N GLY A 612 0.87 3.98 -20.76
CA GLY A 612 -0.32 3.47 -21.44
C GLY A 612 -0.55 4.12 -22.81
N ILE A 613 -0.33 5.43 -22.92
CA ILE A 613 -0.49 6.17 -24.17
C ILE A 613 0.49 5.70 -25.26
N GLN A 614 1.77 5.49 -24.91
CA GLN A 614 2.80 5.03 -25.86
C GLN A 614 2.41 3.68 -26.47
N MET A 615 2.06 2.70 -25.64
CA MET A 615 1.71 1.36 -26.11
C MET A 615 0.40 1.35 -26.91
N PHE A 616 -0.63 2.06 -26.43
CA PHE A 616 -1.88 2.24 -27.18
C PHE A 616 -1.61 2.84 -28.58
N SER A 617 -0.82 3.91 -28.66
CA SER A 617 -0.50 4.59 -29.91
C SER A 617 0.27 3.70 -30.87
N ALA A 618 1.23 2.92 -30.35
CA ALA A 618 1.99 1.96 -31.13
C ALA A 618 1.09 0.86 -31.74
N LEU A 619 0.20 0.28 -30.93
CA LEU A 619 -0.76 -0.72 -31.43
C LEU A 619 -1.69 -0.13 -32.50
N LYS A 620 -2.21 1.09 -32.30
CA LYS A 620 -3.04 1.78 -33.29
C LYS A 620 -2.27 2.07 -34.58
N TYR A 621 -1.00 2.47 -34.47
CA TYR A 621 -0.13 2.69 -35.64
C TYR A 621 0.07 1.42 -36.48
N HIS A 622 0.13 0.25 -35.82
CA HIS A 622 0.24 -1.05 -36.47
C HIS A 622 -1.11 -1.70 -36.81
N ASN A 623 -2.23 -0.96 -36.74
CA ASN A 623 -3.60 -1.41 -37.04
C ASN A 623 -4.10 -2.55 -36.11
N VAL A 624 -3.54 -2.70 -34.92
CA VAL A 624 -4.04 -3.64 -33.92
C VAL A 624 -5.24 -3.01 -33.21
N PRO A 625 -6.37 -3.73 -33.01
CA PRO A 625 -7.49 -3.21 -32.26
C PRO A 625 -7.06 -2.84 -30.83
N ALA A 626 -7.21 -1.57 -30.49
CA ALA A 626 -6.86 -1.06 -29.16
C ALA A 626 -7.84 -0.01 -28.69
N ARG A 627 -8.10 0.02 -27.39
CA ARG A 627 -8.93 1.01 -26.69
C ARG A 627 -8.19 1.49 -25.44
N LEU A 628 -8.18 2.80 -25.20
CA LEU A 628 -7.63 3.42 -24.00
C LEU A 628 -8.75 4.11 -23.22
N VAL A 629 -8.88 3.77 -21.94
CA VAL A 629 -9.80 4.39 -20.99
C VAL A 629 -8.96 5.11 -19.93
N MET A 630 -9.07 6.44 -19.91
CA MET A 630 -8.37 7.30 -18.95
C MET A 630 -9.32 7.75 -17.86
N PHE A 631 -8.99 7.46 -16.59
CA PHE A 631 -9.76 7.88 -15.43
C PHE A 631 -9.19 9.18 -14.86
N LYS A 632 -10.02 10.21 -14.76
CA LYS A 632 -9.62 11.53 -14.27
C LYS A 632 -9.67 11.62 -12.75
N GLY A 633 -8.64 12.21 -12.15
CA GLY A 633 -8.51 12.38 -10.71
C GLY A 633 -8.42 11.05 -9.97
N GLU A 634 -7.80 10.07 -10.61
CA GLU A 634 -7.44 8.77 -10.05
C GLU A 634 -5.94 8.55 -10.15
N ASN A 635 -5.41 7.78 -9.23
CA ASN A 635 -3.99 7.44 -9.16
C ASN A 635 -3.74 5.94 -9.45
N HIS A 636 -2.57 5.44 -9.09
CA HIS A 636 -2.18 4.04 -9.27
C HIS A 636 -3.12 3.04 -8.57
N GLU A 637 -3.84 3.47 -7.55
CA GLU A 637 -4.68 2.62 -6.72
C GLU A 637 -6.13 2.47 -7.22
N LEU A 638 -6.47 2.93 -8.43
CA LEU A 638 -7.83 2.91 -9.00
C LEU A 638 -8.60 1.60 -8.74
N SER A 639 -7.96 0.44 -8.94
CA SER A 639 -8.61 -0.88 -8.77
C SER A 639 -8.89 -1.24 -7.31
N ARG A 640 -8.17 -0.65 -6.35
CA ARG A 640 -8.20 -0.96 -4.92
C ARG A 640 -8.95 0.09 -4.10
N SER A 641 -8.59 1.36 -4.26
CA SER A 641 -9.13 2.47 -3.48
C SER A 641 -9.70 3.63 -4.33
N GLY A 642 -9.75 3.47 -5.65
CA GLY A 642 -10.35 4.47 -6.55
C GLY A 642 -11.82 4.75 -6.21
N LYS A 643 -12.32 5.88 -6.66
CA LYS A 643 -13.71 6.30 -6.44
C LYS A 643 -14.69 5.18 -6.86
N PRO A 644 -15.73 4.90 -6.08
CA PRO A 644 -16.61 3.75 -6.29
C PRO A 644 -17.14 3.59 -7.71
N MET A 645 -17.64 4.68 -8.33
CA MET A 645 -18.17 4.64 -9.69
C MET A 645 -17.07 4.39 -10.74
N HIS A 646 -15.83 4.80 -10.46
CA HIS A 646 -14.70 4.52 -11.35
C HIS A 646 -14.28 3.05 -11.28
N ARG A 647 -14.30 2.43 -10.11
CA ARG A 647 -14.07 0.99 -9.95
C ARG A 647 -15.12 0.18 -10.71
N ILE A 648 -16.43 0.54 -10.61
CA ILE A 648 -17.51 -0.07 -11.37
C ILE A 648 -17.29 0.10 -12.88
N ARG A 649 -16.98 1.32 -13.32
CA ARG A 649 -16.73 1.60 -14.74
C ARG A 649 -15.55 0.79 -15.28
N ARG A 650 -14.47 0.67 -14.50
CA ARG A 650 -13.29 -0.13 -14.86
C ARG A 650 -13.66 -1.59 -15.12
N LEU A 651 -14.40 -2.22 -14.19
CA LEU A 651 -14.83 -3.61 -14.34
C LEU A 651 -15.76 -3.81 -15.55
N LYS A 652 -16.63 -2.83 -15.83
CA LYS A 652 -17.49 -2.86 -17.01
C LYS A 652 -16.68 -2.84 -18.31
N GLU A 653 -15.67 -1.96 -18.42
CA GLU A 653 -14.80 -1.90 -19.60
C GLU A 653 -14.04 -3.22 -19.83
N ILE A 654 -13.58 -3.87 -18.75
CA ILE A 654 -12.89 -5.18 -18.81
C ILE A 654 -13.83 -6.26 -19.32
N LEU A 655 -15.03 -6.38 -18.71
CA LEU A 655 -16.00 -7.42 -19.09
C LEU A 655 -16.47 -7.22 -20.53
N ASP A 656 -16.87 -6.00 -20.91
CA ASP A 656 -17.34 -5.70 -22.27
C ASP A 656 -16.24 -6.01 -23.30
N TRP A 657 -14.97 -5.74 -22.99
CA TRP A 657 -13.84 -6.04 -23.87
C TRP A 657 -13.62 -7.53 -24.06
N PHE A 658 -13.62 -8.28 -22.96
CA PHE A 658 -13.45 -9.74 -23.03
C PHE A 658 -14.63 -10.43 -23.68
N ASP A 659 -15.86 -10.01 -23.39
CA ASP A 659 -17.07 -10.55 -24.03
C ASP A 659 -17.03 -10.35 -25.55
N ASN A 660 -16.56 -9.20 -26.02
CA ASN A 660 -16.49 -8.88 -27.45
C ASN A 660 -15.49 -9.76 -28.22
N TYR A 661 -14.42 -10.23 -27.59
CA TYR A 661 -13.37 -10.99 -28.27
C TYR A 661 -13.33 -12.49 -27.93
N LEU A 662 -13.97 -12.91 -26.83
CA LEU A 662 -13.89 -14.27 -26.33
C LEU A 662 -15.23 -15.02 -26.32
N LYS A 663 -16.35 -14.33 -26.37
CA LYS A 663 -17.69 -14.93 -26.47
C LYS A 663 -18.26 -14.76 -27.88
#